data_54df1608be120c6ea11216ee324a90f5
#
_entry.id   54df1608be120c6ea11216ee324a90f5
#
_cell.length_a   1.000
_cell.length_b   1.000
_cell.length_c   1.000
_cell.angle_alpha   90.00
_cell.angle_beta   90.00
_cell.angle_gamma   90.00
#
_symmetry.space_group_name_H-M   'P 1'
#
loop_
_entity.id
_entity.type
_entity.pdbx_description
1 polymer ?
#
loop_
_entity_poly.entity_id
_entity_poly.type
_entity_poly.pdbx_seq_one_letter_code
_entity_poly.pdbx_strand_id
1 'polypeptide(L)'
;MGEHDDRLTAADAQAFACTMLQERFFAQQRSRGPQGLNIAMRWLVTGALSHAAAEGALQALVRRHEILRTSFREIDGRLAQEVHPSCPVKLNAIDLTALPAEERESRAEEIARAEAVAPIDPAVAPLLRSSLLRLAPDRSVLLLTLHSLICDGWSTGLIVRELRAAAEAIDDGRAPDATPPDLQFADYAAWQSELLASGELDEARAYWMRQLRGASATPVPVDHALPTGTRPGERSNITSLLLPGELSAAVESFARKHGATLFGLAVAALGLMLHRVTGSAEIVFGSQVANREEPEAAELIGPTVNSITLCLPVDDATTLHGFVGVANERVQEALRHQRLPFEIAENFAARRDGRPLHAANLVLHRSYSGTTETERDGAGRFGLVSLPSFSSGTQWPLNFYMIGRDEGWRLSCEADAGLYEPATVKALLDAWRLCLETLATAADGPLAANAALAGIAAPSGTLPSGRPAVARGEPIPVHEPERQVVRFHEGGPRTPMIVLNNRSVYFQLARQLGEQRPFTDILMYHQDGPVDLDAYTFEDFGAYAARLIRWAQPRGPYILGGHCVYGVLAFEAARQLTAMGEKVPLVALFDSWGPGYRETMSRWDRVLRRQQLRLDRYKNRVRQFRKGEVGFDELVRKPVLYHLGLLPQEAGPTRQALAGEWFDDYLYSKVAQYRPTPYAGDVVLFRSKEPLRGRLFDEHMGWKPLVAGKFAKVEVNSGHFDMFRERPAAEIATVLRPL
;
A
#
# COMPACT_ATOMS: atom_id res chain seq x y z
N MET A 1 38.07 31.12 14.24
CA MET A 1 37.43 30.42 15.36
C MET A 1 36.37 29.56 14.71
N GLY A 2 36.62 28.28 14.64
CA GLY A 2 35.98 27.36 13.71
C GLY A 2 34.51 27.08 14.03
N GLU A 3 33.71 27.12 12.99
CA GLU A 3 32.40 26.45 12.94
C GLU A 3 32.63 24.97 13.05
N HIS A 4 32.23 24.37 14.17
CA HIS A 4 32.10 22.93 14.28
C HIS A 4 30.89 22.52 13.43
N ASP A 5 31.19 21.95 12.27
CA ASP A 5 30.25 21.23 11.42
C ASP A 5 29.88 19.89 12.14
N ASP A 6 28.86 19.95 13.01
CA ASP A 6 28.27 18.78 13.66
C ASP A 6 27.41 18.00 12.65
N ARG A 7 28.00 17.55 11.56
CA ARG A 7 27.43 16.50 10.72
C ARG A 7 27.59 15.17 11.47
N LEU A 8 26.51 14.72 12.11
CA LEU A 8 26.43 13.34 12.61
C LEU A 8 26.78 12.39 11.46
N THR A 9 27.91 11.72 11.58
CA THR A 9 28.37 10.75 10.57
C THR A 9 27.44 9.53 10.61
N ALA A 10 27.09 9.01 9.45
CA ALA A 10 26.19 7.85 9.26
C ALA A 10 26.67 6.54 9.96
N ALA A 11 27.76 6.59 10.69
CA ALA A 11 28.39 5.43 11.33
C ALA A 11 27.65 4.92 12.59
N ASP A 12 26.76 5.72 13.19
CA ASP A 12 26.09 5.36 14.46
C ASP A 12 24.55 5.16 14.32
N ALA A 13 23.98 5.31 13.12
CA ALA A 13 22.55 5.11 12.88
C ALA A 13 22.22 3.62 12.75
N GLN A 14 21.12 3.18 13.38
CA GLN A 14 20.60 1.82 13.23
C GLN A 14 19.57 1.76 12.10
N ALA A 15 19.76 0.84 11.15
CA ALA A 15 18.90 0.65 10.02
C ALA A 15 17.85 -0.46 10.28
N PHE A 16 16.58 -0.17 9.96
CA PHE A 16 15.46 -1.09 10.12
C PHE A 16 14.65 -1.16 8.82
N ALA A 17 13.84 -2.22 8.67
CA ALA A 17 12.90 -2.33 7.56
C ALA A 17 11.79 -1.27 7.67
N CYS A 18 11.28 -0.83 6.53
CA CYS A 18 10.13 0.06 6.44
C CYS A 18 8.81 -0.71 6.38
N THR A 19 7.70 -0.05 6.76
CA THR A 19 6.36 -0.55 6.45
C THR A 19 6.06 -0.38 4.94
N MET A 20 5.09 -1.13 4.42
CA MET A 20 4.65 -0.99 3.02
C MET A 20 4.13 0.42 2.72
N LEU A 21 3.48 1.07 3.69
CA LEU A 21 3.04 2.45 3.57
C LEU A 21 4.21 3.44 3.44
N GLN A 22 5.27 3.25 4.22
CA GLN A 22 6.49 4.06 4.10
C GLN A 22 7.15 3.86 2.73
N GLU A 23 7.25 2.63 2.24
CA GLU A 23 7.76 2.35 0.88
C GLU A 23 6.92 3.05 -0.20
N ARG A 24 5.58 3.04 -0.07
CA ARG A 24 4.67 3.74 -0.97
C ARG A 24 4.88 5.24 -0.96
N PHE A 25 4.96 5.88 0.22
CA PHE A 25 5.16 7.33 0.33
C PHE A 25 6.54 7.75 -0.22
N PHE A 26 7.58 6.98 0.05
CA PHE A 26 8.90 7.24 -0.50
C PHE A 26 8.92 7.13 -2.04
N ALA A 27 8.31 6.08 -2.59
CA ALA A 27 8.16 5.92 -4.04
C ALA A 27 7.31 7.04 -4.66
N GLN A 28 6.23 7.47 -3.98
CA GLN A 28 5.42 8.61 -4.41
C GLN A 28 6.24 9.90 -4.48
N GLN A 29 7.03 10.20 -3.47
CA GLN A 29 7.88 11.40 -3.47
C GLN A 29 8.89 11.40 -4.61
N ARG A 30 9.51 10.25 -4.90
CA ARG A 30 10.46 10.11 -6.01
C ARG A 30 9.79 10.28 -7.38
N SER A 31 8.61 9.73 -7.57
CA SER A 31 7.94 9.71 -8.87
C SER A 31 7.05 10.93 -9.12
N ARG A 32 6.39 11.44 -8.09
CA ARG A 32 5.38 12.53 -8.21
C ARG A 32 5.79 13.82 -7.51
N GLY A 33 6.87 13.80 -6.70
CA GLY A 33 7.27 14.90 -5.84
C GLY A 33 6.61 14.86 -4.46
N PRO A 34 6.88 15.86 -3.59
CA PRO A 34 6.48 15.87 -2.18
C PRO A 34 5.02 16.25 -1.94
N GLN A 35 4.23 16.49 -2.98
CA GLN A 35 2.85 16.98 -2.88
C GLN A 35 1.98 15.98 -2.10
N GLY A 36 1.21 16.50 -1.14
CA GLY A 36 0.31 15.72 -0.28
C GLY A 36 1.02 14.85 0.76
N LEU A 37 2.35 14.98 0.95
CA LEU A 37 3.10 14.20 1.92
C LEU A 37 3.49 14.97 3.19
N ASN A 38 3.23 16.28 3.25
CA ASN A 38 3.40 17.06 4.47
C ASN A 38 2.10 17.10 5.27
N ILE A 39 2.19 16.81 6.56
CA ILE A 39 1.13 16.98 7.54
C ILE A 39 1.42 18.29 8.28
N ALA A 40 0.76 19.36 7.85
CA ALA A 40 0.93 20.69 8.42
C ALA A 40 -0.12 20.92 9.51
N MET A 41 0.33 21.26 10.70
CA MET A 41 -0.50 21.59 11.85
C MET A 41 -0.24 23.00 12.29
N ARG A 42 -1.26 23.70 12.75
CA ARG A 42 -1.13 25.04 13.33
C ARG A 42 -2.10 25.26 14.47
N TRP A 43 -1.60 25.89 15.51
CA TRP A 43 -2.38 26.22 16.71
C TRP A 43 -2.22 27.68 17.07
N LEU A 44 -3.32 28.32 17.40
CA LEU A 44 -3.30 29.57 18.16
C LEU A 44 -2.92 29.23 19.60
N VAL A 45 -1.84 29.84 20.04
CA VAL A 45 -1.37 29.79 21.42
C VAL A 45 -1.90 31.01 22.14
N THR A 46 -2.69 30.82 23.18
CA THR A 46 -3.19 31.86 24.08
C THR A 46 -2.52 31.75 25.44
N GLY A 47 -2.07 32.83 26.02
CA GLY A 47 -1.29 32.82 27.28
C GLY A 47 0.23 32.76 27.03
N ALA A 48 0.99 32.48 28.10
CA ALA A 48 2.43 32.56 28.10
C ALA A 48 3.08 31.20 27.80
N LEU A 49 3.39 30.93 26.54
CA LEU A 49 4.29 29.85 26.14
C LEU A 49 5.65 30.45 25.79
N SER A 50 6.68 30.11 26.58
CA SER A 50 8.04 30.58 26.29
C SER A 50 8.62 29.82 25.09
N HIS A 51 9.50 30.50 24.32
CA HIS A 51 10.23 29.82 23.24
C HIS A 51 11.05 28.64 23.76
N ALA A 52 11.72 28.83 24.91
CA ALA A 52 12.55 27.80 25.52
C ALA A 52 11.73 26.56 25.94
N ALA A 53 10.52 26.76 26.47
CA ALA A 53 9.63 25.65 26.81
C ALA A 53 9.12 24.90 25.58
N ALA A 54 8.72 25.63 24.53
CA ALA A 54 8.28 25.04 23.29
C ALA A 54 9.40 24.26 22.57
N GLU A 55 10.60 24.82 22.47
CA GLU A 55 11.77 24.14 21.88
C GLU A 55 12.21 22.93 22.72
N GLY A 56 12.28 23.09 24.04
CA GLY A 56 12.60 22.00 24.95
C GLY A 56 11.59 20.84 24.89
N ALA A 57 10.30 21.16 24.73
CA ALA A 57 9.25 20.15 24.55
C ALA A 57 9.41 19.40 23.22
N LEU A 58 9.68 20.08 22.13
CA LEU A 58 9.99 19.41 20.84
C LEU A 58 11.22 18.51 20.95
N GLN A 59 12.27 18.98 21.62
CA GLN A 59 13.48 18.17 21.83
C GLN A 59 13.19 16.94 22.70
N ALA A 60 12.32 17.05 23.71
CA ALA A 60 11.90 15.90 24.54
C ALA A 60 11.13 14.87 23.70
N LEU A 61 10.19 15.30 22.84
CA LEU A 61 9.47 14.43 21.90
C LEU A 61 10.41 13.68 20.97
N VAL A 62 11.38 14.38 20.35
CA VAL A 62 12.34 13.75 19.42
C VAL A 62 13.25 12.76 20.14
N ARG A 63 13.62 13.00 21.41
CA ARG A 63 14.36 12.02 22.22
C ARG A 63 13.52 10.81 22.58
N ARG A 64 12.24 11.01 22.90
CA ARG A 64 11.30 9.95 23.33
C ARG A 64 10.93 9.00 22.18
N HIS A 65 10.65 9.54 20.99
CA HIS A 65 10.13 8.81 19.84
C HIS A 65 11.17 8.69 18.74
N GLU A 66 11.64 7.48 18.48
CA GLU A 66 12.69 7.19 17.49
C GLU A 66 12.31 7.62 16.07
N ILE A 67 11.05 7.44 15.69
CA ILE A 67 10.56 7.82 14.37
C ILE A 67 10.74 9.31 14.07
N LEU A 68 10.73 10.20 15.08
CA LEU A 68 10.93 11.65 14.91
C LEU A 68 12.40 12.01 14.65
N ARG A 69 13.35 11.09 14.90
CA ARG A 69 14.78 11.23 14.58
C ARG A 69 15.25 10.22 13.53
N THR A 70 14.34 9.81 12.65
CA THR A 70 14.58 8.81 11.60
C THR A 70 14.71 9.48 10.25
N SER A 71 15.68 9.04 9.45
CA SER A 71 15.81 9.33 8.01
C SER A 71 15.60 8.08 7.18
N PHE A 72 15.44 8.23 5.86
CA PHE A 72 15.11 7.13 4.95
C PHE A 72 16.05 7.12 3.77
N ARG A 73 16.64 5.97 3.48
CA ARG A 73 17.47 5.78 2.28
C ARG A 73 17.38 4.35 1.74
N GLU A 74 17.77 4.18 0.50
CA GLU A 74 17.90 2.87 -0.11
C GLU A 74 19.26 2.24 0.29
N ILE A 75 19.21 1.04 0.87
CA ILE A 75 20.36 0.21 1.18
C ILE A 75 20.17 -1.11 0.44
N ASP A 76 21.12 -1.48 -0.42
CA ASP A 76 21.06 -2.70 -1.24
C ASP A 76 19.76 -2.87 -2.03
N GLY A 77 19.22 -1.75 -2.55
CA GLY A 77 17.99 -1.71 -3.33
C GLY A 77 16.70 -1.83 -2.50
N ARG A 78 16.78 -1.70 -1.17
CA ARG A 78 15.65 -1.70 -0.25
C ARG A 78 15.59 -0.40 0.52
N LEU A 79 14.37 0.12 0.72
CA LEU A 79 14.18 1.26 1.59
C LEU A 79 14.41 0.83 3.05
N ALA A 80 15.24 1.58 3.74
CA ALA A 80 15.50 1.44 5.17
C ALA A 80 15.17 2.73 5.90
N GLN A 81 14.65 2.60 7.11
CA GLN A 81 14.54 3.67 8.09
C GLN A 81 15.79 3.63 8.99
N GLU A 82 16.48 4.76 9.07
CA GLU A 82 17.70 4.91 9.86
C GLU A 82 17.41 5.75 11.08
N VAL A 83 17.42 5.11 12.23
CA VAL A 83 17.21 5.74 13.53
C VAL A 83 18.54 6.33 14.02
N HIS A 84 18.59 7.65 14.12
CA HIS A 84 19.78 8.34 14.64
C HIS A 84 19.81 8.33 16.18
N PRO A 85 20.97 8.21 16.82
CA PRO A 85 21.09 8.18 18.28
C PRO A 85 20.65 9.51 18.91
N SER A 86 20.83 10.62 18.21
CA SER A 86 20.35 11.95 18.59
C SER A 86 20.04 12.78 17.36
N CYS A 87 19.11 13.72 17.50
CA CYS A 87 18.75 14.64 16.44
C CYS A 87 18.34 15.98 17.08
N PRO A 88 19.15 17.06 16.94
CA PRO A 88 18.78 18.35 17.46
C PRO A 88 17.62 18.97 16.66
N VAL A 89 16.64 19.53 17.36
CA VAL A 89 15.51 20.23 16.77
C VAL A 89 15.55 21.67 17.19
N LYS A 90 15.35 22.57 16.23
CA LYS A 90 15.25 24.01 16.48
C LYS A 90 13.82 24.49 16.20
N LEU A 91 13.29 25.29 17.10
CA LEU A 91 12.05 26.03 16.90
C LEU A 91 12.37 27.41 16.32
N ASN A 92 11.94 27.70 15.10
CA ASN A 92 12.12 29.01 14.51
C ASN A 92 11.23 30.04 15.24
N ALA A 93 11.82 31.06 15.83
CA ALA A 93 11.08 32.18 16.44
C ALA A 93 10.95 33.34 15.43
N ILE A 94 9.73 33.74 15.12
CA ILE A 94 9.43 34.86 14.22
C ILE A 94 8.56 35.86 14.97
N ASP A 95 9.10 37.03 15.22
CA ASP A 95 8.38 38.12 15.89
C ASP A 95 7.68 39.03 14.86
N LEU A 96 6.35 38.96 14.84
CA LEU A 96 5.50 39.78 13.97
C LEU A 96 4.94 41.01 14.68
N THR A 97 5.30 41.24 15.96
CA THR A 97 4.76 42.38 16.74
C THR A 97 5.18 43.75 16.19
N ALA A 98 6.25 43.80 15.40
CA ALA A 98 6.68 45.02 14.72
C ALA A 98 5.75 45.42 13.56
N LEU A 99 4.92 44.53 13.04
CA LEU A 99 3.94 44.84 11.99
C LEU A 99 2.68 45.49 12.60
N PRO A 100 1.91 46.25 11.80
CA PRO A 100 0.57 46.70 12.18
C PRO A 100 -0.32 45.49 12.59
N ALA A 101 -1.18 45.69 13.60
CA ALA A 101 -1.95 44.60 14.15
C ALA A 101 -2.83 43.88 13.13
N GLU A 102 -3.38 44.62 12.16
CA GLU A 102 -4.20 44.15 11.06
C GLU A 102 -3.43 43.30 10.03
N GLU A 103 -2.10 43.45 9.95
CA GLU A 103 -1.26 42.69 9.01
C GLU A 103 -0.68 41.41 9.61
N ARG A 104 -0.62 41.26 10.93
CA ARG A 104 0.04 40.15 11.63
C ARG A 104 -0.57 38.80 11.31
N GLU A 105 -1.90 38.73 11.32
CA GLU A 105 -2.64 37.48 11.01
C GLU A 105 -2.40 37.04 9.57
N SER A 106 -2.54 37.97 8.61
CA SER A 106 -2.30 37.69 7.19
C SER A 106 -0.85 37.23 6.95
N ARG A 107 0.12 37.89 7.61
CA ARG A 107 1.53 37.49 7.51
C ARG A 107 1.79 36.10 8.13
N ALA A 108 1.17 35.81 9.26
CA ALA A 108 1.26 34.49 9.88
C ALA A 108 0.66 33.40 8.98
N GLU A 109 -0.44 33.69 8.28
CA GLU A 109 -1.04 32.74 7.31
C GLU A 109 -0.15 32.53 6.08
N GLU A 110 0.49 33.56 5.54
CA GLU A 110 1.44 33.44 4.44
C GLU A 110 2.62 32.53 4.81
N ILE A 111 3.21 32.74 6.01
CA ILE A 111 4.30 31.91 6.51
C ILE A 111 3.83 30.47 6.69
N ALA A 112 2.68 30.25 7.30
CA ALA A 112 2.14 28.93 7.54
C ALA A 112 1.85 28.18 6.21
N ARG A 113 1.34 28.88 5.20
CA ARG A 113 1.12 28.34 3.86
C ARG A 113 2.42 27.93 3.18
N ALA A 114 3.42 28.81 3.23
CA ALA A 114 4.73 28.54 2.65
C ALA A 114 5.41 27.33 3.33
N GLU A 115 5.31 27.22 4.66
CA GLU A 115 5.88 26.14 5.44
C GLU A 115 5.18 24.81 5.17
N ALA A 116 3.86 24.82 5.00
CA ALA A 116 3.07 23.61 4.71
C ALA A 116 3.45 22.95 3.37
N VAL A 117 3.76 23.74 2.34
CA VAL A 117 4.06 23.22 0.99
C VAL A 117 5.54 22.99 0.74
N ALA A 118 6.43 23.56 1.55
CA ALA A 118 7.86 23.39 1.35
C ALA A 118 8.27 21.90 1.48
N PRO A 119 9.09 21.36 0.57
CA PRO A 119 9.48 19.95 0.60
C PRO A 119 10.32 19.63 1.84
N ILE A 120 10.18 18.38 2.33
CA ILE A 120 11.06 17.78 3.34
C ILE A 120 11.85 16.67 2.66
N ASP A 121 13.19 16.68 2.82
CA ASP A 121 14.05 15.62 2.28
C ASP A 121 14.01 14.41 3.20
N PRO A 122 13.55 13.24 2.72
CA PRO A 122 13.50 12.02 3.53
C PRO A 122 14.87 11.53 3.99
N ALA A 123 15.94 11.89 3.31
CA ALA A 123 17.29 11.44 3.64
C ALA A 123 17.92 12.22 4.82
N VAL A 124 17.28 13.28 5.30
CA VAL A 124 17.84 14.20 6.32
C VAL A 124 16.90 14.30 7.52
N ALA A 125 17.28 13.67 8.64
CA ALA A 125 16.54 13.80 9.90
C ALA A 125 16.81 15.17 10.56
N PRO A 126 15.82 15.75 11.26
CA PRO A 126 14.45 15.29 11.46
C PRO A 126 13.54 15.63 10.26
N LEU A 127 12.60 14.74 9.95
CA LEU A 127 11.61 14.99 8.89
C LEU A 127 10.46 15.89 9.41
N LEU A 128 10.83 16.96 10.12
CA LEU A 128 9.88 17.93 10.67
C LEU A 128 10.45 19.36 10.61
N ARG A 129 9.55 20.33 10.58
CA ARG A 129 9.82 21.76 10.74
C ARG A 129 8.90 22.32 11.79
N SER A 130 9.38 23.33 12.54
CA SER A 130 8.60 24.00 13.57
C SER A 130 8.90 25.50 13.64
N SER A 131 7.86 26.30 13.84
CA SER A 131 7.97 27.76 13.97
C SER A 131 6.98 28.26 15.02
N LEU A 132 7.40 29.26 15.82
CA LEU A 132 6.57 29.98 16.74
C LEU A 132 6.49 31.44 16.28
N LEU A 133 5.30 31.84 15.81
CA LEU A 133 5.04 33.20 15.28
C LEU A 133 4.40 34.05 16.38
N ARG A 134 5.10 35.04 16.88
CA ARG A 134 4.60 35.92 17.95
C ARG A 134 3.74 37.04 17.36
N LEU A 135 2.47 37.09 17.74
CA LEU A 135 1.50 38.08 17.31
C LEU A 135 1.30 39.17 18.35
N ALA A 136 1.39 38.83 19.65
CA ALA A 136 1.26 39.71 20.81
C ALA A 136 2.02 39.09 22.01
N PRO A 137 2.18 39.76 23.13
CA PRO A 137 2.85 39.20 24.31
C PRO A 137 2.26 37.91 24.83
N ASP A 138 0.94 37.74 24.69
CA ASP A 138 0.15 36.59 25.16
C ASP A 138 -0.51 35.79 24.01
N ARG A 139 -0.07 36.04 22.75
CA ARG A 139 -0.69 35.42 21.59
C ARG A 139 0.36 35.07 20.53
N SER A 140 0.43 33.81 20.20
CA SER A 140 1.35 33.31 19.16
C SER A 140 0.65 32.24 18.28
N VAL A 141 1.26 31.91 17.15
CA VAL A 141 0.86 30.77 16.33
C VAL A 141 2.01 29.76 16.33
N LEU A 142 1.75 28.54 16.80
CA LEU A 142 2.68 27.41 16.70
C LEU A 142 2.41 26.66 15.40
N LEU A 143 3.43 26.52 14.58
CA LEU A 143 3.44 25.73 13.36
C LEU A 143 4.28 24.46 13.58
N LEU A 144 3.77 23.32 13.13
CA LEU A 144 4.52 22.07 13.11
C LEU A 144 4.15 21.31 11.83
N THR A 145 5.14 21.08 10.97
CA THR A 145 4.97 20.34 9.72
C THR A 145 5.83 19.09 9.77
N LEU A 146 5.21 17.93 9.61
CA LEU A 146 5.87 16.61 9.59
C LEU A 146 5.66 15.94 8.24
N HIS A 147 6.60 15.08 7.87
CA HIS A 147 6.45 14.24 6.70
C HIS A 147 5.60 12.98 7.00
N SER A 148 4.77 12.55 6.04
CA SER A 148 3.93 11.34 6.18
C SER A 148 4.71 10.05 6.38
N LEU A 149 6.02 10.03 6.12
CA LEU A 149 6.89 8.89 6.44
C LEU A 149 7.08 8.67 7.94
N ILE A 150 6.85 9.70 8.77
CA ILE A 150 7.07 9.66 10.22
C ILE A 150 5.82 9.93 11.05
N CYS A 151 4.69 10.26 10.42
CA CYS A 151 3.50 10.71 11.14
C CYS A 151 2.24 10.37 10.33
N ASP A 152 1.12 10.18 11.05
CA ASP A 152 -0.23 10.10 10.51
C ASP A 152 -1.18 11.03 11.30
N GLY A 153 -2.45 11.05 10.91
CA GLY A 153 -3.46 11.90 11.57
C GLY A 153 -3.69 11.55 13.04
N TRP A 154 -3.57 10.27 13.44
CA TRP A 154 -3.67 9.87 14.84
C TRP A 154 -2.48 10.36 15.67
N SER A 155 -1.29 10.20 15.13
CA SER A 155 -0.04 10.64 15.77
C SER A 155 -0.04 12.14 16.08
N THR A 156 -0.75 12.96 15.28
CA THR A 156 -0.83 14.42 15.54
C THR A 156 -1.44 14.73 16.90
N GLY A 157 -2.47 13.98 17.32
CA GLY A 157 -3.09 14.13 18.64
C GLY A 157 -2.14 13.76 19.78
N LEU A 158 -1.35 12.69 19.60
CA LEU A 158 -0.34 12.27 20.58
C LEU A 158 0.76 13.32 20.71
N ILE A 159 1.28 13.83 19.59
CA ILE A 159 2.30 14.85 19.54
C ILE A 159 1.87 16.12 20.28
N VAL A 160 0.65 16.59 20.05
CA VAL A 160 0.13 17.81 20.73
C VAL A 160 -0.01 17.61 22.22
N ARG A 161 -0.58 16.47 22.64
CA ARG A 161 -0.75 16.13 24.06
C ARG A 161 0.60 16.09 24.79
N GLU A 162 1.60 15.39 24.22
CA GLU A 162 2.93 15.27 24.83
C GLU A 162 3.71 16.57 24.78
N LEU A 163 3.64 17.31 23.66
CA LEU A 163 4.28 18.64 23.53
C LEU A 163 3.78 19.61 24.59
N ARG A 164 2.45 19.63 24.81
CA ARG A 164 1.85 20.48 25.84
C ARG A 164 2.34 20.10 27.23
N ALA A 165 2.25 18.81 27.60
CA ALA A 165 2.68 18.32 28.89
C ALA A 165 4.16 18.60 29.17
N ALA A 166 5.02 18.45 28.15
CA ALA A 166 6.45 18.73 28.24
C ALA A 166 6.72 20.23 28.40
N ALA A 167 6.02 21.09 27.64
CA ALA A 167 6.19 22.55 27.73
C ALA A 167 5.74 23.07 29.10
N GLU A 168 4.61 22.61 29.64
CA GLU A 168 4.14 22.95 30.98
C GLU A 168 5.15 22.52 32.06
N ALA A 169 5.71 21.31 31.95
CA ALA A 169 6.73 20.83 32.88
C ALA A 169 7.97 21.73 32.90
N ILE A 170 8.44 22.14 31.70
CA ILE A 170 9.61 23.01 31.56
C ILE A 170 9.35 24.42 32.13
N ASP A 171 8.19 25.01 31.85
CA ASP A 171 7.79 26.32 32.39
C ASP A 171 7.61 26.28 33.92
N ASP A 172 7.31 25.12 34.48
CA ASP A 172 7.28 24.87 35.94
C ASP A 172 8.67 24.56 36.53
N GLY A 173 9.74 24.57 35.74
CA GLY A 173 11.10 24.23 36.15
C GLY A 173 11.31 22.72 36.39
N ARG A 174 10.40 21.87 35.90
CA ARG A 174 10.52 20.40 35.98
C ARG A 174 11.11 19.83 34.68
N ALA A 175 11.80 18.70 34.77
CA ALA A 175 12.24 18.00 33.60
C ALA A 175 11.02 17.41 32.85
N PRO A 176 10.96 17.56 31.52
CA PRO A 176 9.91 16.89 30.73
C PRO A 176 10.14 15.37 30.71
N ASP A 177 9.05 14.60 30.61
CA ASP A 177 9.16 13.15 30.41
C ASP A 177 9.73 12.83 29.00
N ALA A 178 10.93 12.27 28.99
CA ALA A 178 11.60 11.79 27.77
C ALA A 178 11.86 10.29 27.82
N THR A 179 11.18 9.56 28.72
CA THR A 179 11.27 8.10 28.81
C THR A 179 10.74 7.47 27.52
N PRO A 180 11.54 6.68 26.79
CA PRO A 180 11.07 6.01 25.59
C PRO A 180 9.85 5.12 25.87
N PRO A 181 8.85 5.06 25.00
CA PRO A 181 7.78 4.08 25.10
C PRO A 181 8.32 2.66 24.85
N ASP A 182 7.63 1.65 25.39
CA ASP A 182 8.02 0.25 25.25
C ASP A 182 8.00 -0.23 23.79
N LEU A 183 7.12 0.36 22.95
CA LEU A 183 7.03 0.09 21.53
C LEU A 183 7.46 1.31 20.72
N GLN A 184 8.46 1.15 19.86
CA GLN A 184 8.89 2.14 18.87
C GLN A 184 8.37 1.80 17.48
N PHE A 185 8.39 2.75 16.55
CA PHE A 185 7.83 2.51 15.22
C PHE A 185 8.63 1.48 14.40
N ALA A 186 9.93 1.36 14.64
CA ALA A 186 10.76 0.30 14.02
C ALA A 186 10.27 -1.10 14.43
N ASP A 187 9.82 -1.28 15.67
CA ASP A 187 9.26 -2.56 16.16
C ASP A 187 7.93 -2.86 15.47
N TYR A 188 7.08 -1.84 15.27
CA TYR A 188 5.84 -1.98 14.52
C TYR A 188 6.09 -2.38 13.06
N ALA A 189 7.09 -1.78 12.40
CA ALA A 189 7.45 -2.14 11.03
C ALA A 189 7.96 -3.59 10.94
N ALA A 190 8.74 -4.03 11.91
CA ALA A 190 9.18 -5.41 12.03
C ALA A 190 7.98 -6.35 12.23
N TRP A 191 7.09 -6.03 13.17
CA TRP A 191 5.86 -6.80 13.39
C TRP A 191 4.96 -6.89 12.13
N GLN A 192 4.79 -5.80 11.38
CA GLN A 192 4.04 -5.83 10.12
C GLN A 192 4.66 -6.81 9.12
N SER A 193 5.99 -6.81 9.01
CA SER A 193 6.70 -7.74 8.13
C SER A 193 6.48 -9.20 8.52
N GLU A 194 6.47 -9.49 9.82
CA GLU A 194 6.12 -10.83 10.35
C GLU A 194 4.70 -11.24 10.02
N LEU A 195 3.77 -10.35 10.31
CA LEU A 195 2.35 -10.58 10.05
C LEU A 195 2.11 -10.95 8.59
N LEU A 196 2.80 -10.26 7.68
CA LEU A 196 2.73 -10.55 6.24
C LEU A 196 3.30 -11.94 5.88
N ALA A 197 4.31 -12.40 6.61
CA ALA A 197 4.96 -13.69 6.38
C ALA A 197 4.28 -14.87 7.11
N SER A 198 3.49 -14.61 8.15
CA SER A 198 2.93 -15.65 9.04
C SER A 198 1.79 -16.46 8.40
N GLY A 199 1.07 -15.89 7.43
CA GLY A 199 -0.19 -16.45 6.88
C GLY A 199 -1.43 -16.10 7.71
N GLU A 200 -1.29 -15.31 8.78
CA GLU A 200 -2.44 -14.84 9.58
C GLU A 200 -3.38 -13.94 8.77
N LEU A 201 -2.87 -13.28 7.73
CA LEU A 201 -3.66 -12.44 6.83
C LEU A 201 -4.33 -13.19 5.67
N ASP A 202 -4.26 -14.53 5.61
CA ASP A 202 -4.84 -15.31 4.50
C ASP A 202 -6.37 -15.12 4.38
N GLU A 203 -7.07 -14.98 5.50
CA GLU A 203 -8.51 -14.69 5.51
C GLU A 203 -8.81 -13.30 4.98
N ALA A 204 -8.06 -12.29 5.46
CA ALA A 204 -8.19 -10.91 4.97
C ALA A 204 -7.85 -10.81 3.48
N ARG A 205 -6.81 -11.50 3.04
CA ARG A 205 -6.43 -11.59 1.63
C ARG A 205 -7.56 -12.22 0.79
N ALA A 206 -8.15 -13.33 1.25
CA ALA A 206 -9.27 -13.98 0.57
C ALA A 206 -10.53 -13.09 0.53
N TYR A 207 -10.79 -12.33 1.59
CA TYR A 207 -11.88 -11.36 1.63
C TYR A 207 -11.68 -10.26 0.58
N TRP A 208 -10.54 -9.58 0.57
CA TRP A 208 -10.26 -8.50 -0.37
C TRP A 208 -10.22 -8.98 -1.82
N MET A 209 -9.67 -10.17 -2.07
CA MET A 209 -9.73 -10.77 -3.41
C MET A 209 -11.17 -10.97 -3.92
N ARG A 210 -12.10 -11.35 -3.03
CA ARG A 210 -13.52 -11.49 -3.43
C ARG A 210 -14.18 -10.13 -3.64
N GLN A 211 -13.97 -9.18 -2.71
CA GLN A 211 -14.62 -7.87 -2.73
C GLN A 211 -14.14 -7.01 -3.91
N LEU A 212 -12.86 -7.11 -4.23
CA LEU A 212 -12.26 -6.23 -5.26
C LEU A 212 -12.24 -6.88 -6.64
N ARG A 213 -12.68 -8.14 -6.77
CA ARG A 213 -12.80 -8.79 -8.08
C ARG A 213 -13.77 -8.03 -8.97
N GLY A 214 -13.25 -7.38 -10.01
CA GLY A 214 -14.06 -6.59 -10.95
C GLY A 214 -14.43 -5.19 -10.44
N ALA A 215 -14.05 -4.82 -9.21
CA ALA A 215 -14.27 -3.47 -8.70
C ALA A 215 -13.44 -2.46 -9.50
N SER A 216 -14.07 -1.35 -9.86
CA SER A 216 -13.43 -0.21 -10.52
C SER A 216 -13.80 1.08 -9.82
N ALA A 217 -12.93 2.08 -9.88
CA ALA A 217 -13.21 3.38 -9.29
C ALA A 217 -14.54 3.97 -9.80
N THR A 218 -15.34 4.51 -8.88
CA THR A 218 -16.55 5.26 -9.26
C THR A 218 -16.14 6.53 -10.02
N PRO A 219 -16.57 6.70 -11.27
CA PRO A 219 -16.09 7.79 -12.13
C PRO A 219 -16.85 9.10 -11.81
N VAL A 220 -16.33 9.91 -10.89
CA VAL A 220 -16.90 11.23 -10.62
C VAL A 220 -16.53 12.20 -11.74
N PRO A 221 -17.50 12.90 -12.36
CA PRO A 221 -17.24 13.88 -13.40
C PRO A 221 -16.29 14.97 -12.94
N VAL A 222 -15.34 15.38 -13.80
CA VAL A 222 -14.36 16.44 -13.55
C VAL A 222 -14.66 17.67 -14.37
N ASP A 223 -14.36 18.86 -13.87
CA ASP A 223 -14.54 20.11 -14.60
C ASP A 223 -13.45 20.27 -15.67
N HIS A 224 -12.24 19.80 -15.36
CA HIS A 224 -11.08 19.93 -16.25
C HIS A 224 -10.37 18.60 -16.45
N ALA A 225 -9.83 18.39 -17.65
CA ALA A 225 -8.82 17.37 -17.88
C ALA A 225 -7.48 17.91 -17.37
N LEU A 226 -6.68 17.05 -16.72
CA LEU A 226 -5.32 17.46 -16.33
C LEU A 226 -4.50 17.80 -17.57
N PRO A 227 -3.90 18.99 -17.65
CA PRO A 227 -3.01 19.34 -18.75
C PRO A 227 -1.83 18.36 -18.84
N THR A 228 -1.33 18.12 -20.05
CA THR A 228 -0.14 17.29 -20.27
C THR A 228 1.04 17.85 -19.48
N GLY A 229 1.66 17.01 -18.66
CA GLY A 229 2.78 17.39 -17.79
C GLY A 229 2.40 17.91 -16.39
N THR A 230 1.10 18.13 -16.13
CA THR A 230 0.63 18.45 -14.78
C THR A 230 0.56 17.19 -13.92
N ARG A 231 1.01 17.29 -12.67
CA ARG A 231 0.96 16.17 -11.73
C ARG A 231 -0.38 16.16 -11.00
N PRO A 232 -1.07 15.00 -10.91
CA PRO A 232 -2.28 14.88 -10.12
C PRO A 232 -2.01 15.24 -8.65
N GLY A 233 -2.92 16.00 -8.03
CA GLY A 233 -2.84 16.37 -6.62
C GLY A 233 -1.81 17.43 -6.25
N GLU A 234 -1.20 18.12 -7.23
CA GLU A 234 -0.20 19.17 -6.98
C GLU A 234 -0.78 20.38 -6.23
N ARG A 235 -2.04 20.71 -6.49
CA ARG A 235 -2.78 21.77 -5.81
C ARG A 235 -4.10 21.25 -5.31
N SER A 236 -4.55 21.73 -4.16
CA SER A 236 -5.86 21.38 -3.64
C SER A 236 -6.71 22.59 -3.29
N ASN A 237 -8.02 22.42 -3.39
CA ASN A 237 -9.03 23.34 -2.85
C ASN A 237 -9.74 22.63 -1.71
N ILE A 238 -9.90 23.33 -0.57
CA ILE A 238 -10.66 22.83 0.57
C ILE A 238 -11.95 23.66 0.67
N THR A 239 -13.09 23.01 0.60
CA THR A 239 -14.40 23.59 0.87
C THR A 239 -15.01 22.91 2.09
N SER A 240 -15.63 23.69 2.97
CA SER A 240 -16.20 23.19 4.22
C SER A 240 -17.58 23.79 4.49
N LEU A 241 -18.43 23.05 5.18
CA LEU A 241 -19.69 23.51 5.76
C LEU A 241 -19.88 22.89 7.15
N LEU A 242 -20.49 23.64 8.05
CA LEU A 242 -20.89 23.15 9.36
C LEU A 242 -22.35 22.65 9.28
N LEU A 243 -22.61 21.46 9.76
CA LEU A 243 -24.00 20.98 9.89
C LEU A 243 -24.71 21.79 11.00
N PRO A 244 -25.95 22.21 10.77
CA PRO A 244 -26.78 22.78 11.86
C PRO A 244 -26.81 21.85 13.06
N GLY A 245 -26.81 22.42 14.28
CA GLY A 245 -26.78 21.63 15.52
C GLY A 245 -27.94 20.62 15.61
N GLU A 246 -29.15 21.00 15.17
CA GLU A 246 -30.30 20.10 15.11
C GLU A 246 -30.05 18.91 14.15
N LEU A 247 -29.45 19.15 12.99
CA LEU A 247 -29.10 18.08 12.04
C LEU A 247 -27.97 17.20 12.59
N SER A 248 -26.96 17.77 13.23
CA SER A 248 -25.91 17.02 13.91
C SER A 248 -26.48 16.06 14.96
N ALA A 249 -27.42 16.55 15.80
CA ALA A 249 -28.10 15.73 16.79
C ALA A 249 -29.00 14.66 16.15
N ALA A 250 -29.69 14.97 15.05
CA ALA A 250 -30.54 14.01 14.33
C ALA A 250 -29.71 12.87 13.74
N VAL A 251 -28.57 13.17 13.11
CA VAL A 251 -27.60 12.20 12.54
C VAL A 251 -27.09 11.24 13.62
N GLU A 252 -26.67 11.75 14.77
CA GLU A 252 -26.22 10.93 15.90
C GLU A 252 -27.36 10.10 16.50
N SER A 253 -28.54 10.68 16.66
CA SER A 253 -29.72 10.00 17.20
C SER A 253 -30.16 8.86 16.29
N PHE A 254 -30.21 9.10 14.97
CA PHE A 254 -30.55 8.10 13.98
C PHE A 254 -29.59 6.90 14.05
N ALA A 255 -28.28 7.15 14.03
CA ALA A 255 -27.27 6.10 14.11
C ALA A 255 -27.48 5.21 15.34
N ARG A 256 -27.64 5.82 16.55
CA ARG A 256 -27.91 5.08 17.79
C ARG A 256 -29.22 4.27 17.72
N LYS A 257 -30.30 4.88 17.22
CA LYS A 257 -31.64 4.26 17.17
C LYS A 257 -31.68 3.04 16.26
N HIS A 258 -30.94 3.08 15.14
CA HIS A 258 -30.97 2.02 14.12
C HIS A 258 -29.78 1.06 14.22
N GLY A 259 -28.98 1.09 15.29
CA GLY A 259 -27.84 0.20 15.50
C GLY A 259 -26.73 0.37 14.46
N ALA A 260 -26.70 1.51 13.77
CA ALA A 260 -25.65 1.86 12.84
C ALA A 260 -24.54 2.66 13.55
N THR A 261 -23.32 2.57 13.01
CA THR A 261 -22.26 3.48 13.42
C THR A 261 -22.42 4.82 12.71
N LEU A 262 -21.93 5.90 13.33
CA LEU A 262 -21.91 7.21 12.66
C LEU A 262 -21.06 7.14 11.36
N PHE A 263 -19.99 6.38 11.38
CA PHE A 263 -19.18 6.12 10.19
C PHE A 263 -19.99 5.38 9.10
N GLY A 264 -20.73 4.33 9.47
CA GLY A 264 -21.62 3.62 8.55
C GLY A 264 -22.67 4.53 7.89
N LEU A 265 -23.24 5.47 8.68
CA LEU A 265 -24.19 6.45 8.17
C LEU A 265 -23.49 7.47 7.22
N ALA A 266 -22.31 7.94 7.55
CA ALA A 266 -21.50 8.83 6.68
C ALA A 266 -21.12 8.13 5.37
N VAL A 267 -20.77 6.85 5.42
CA VAL A 267 -20.49 5.99 4.27
C VAL A 267 -21.73 5.82 3.40
N ALA A 268 -22.90 5.53 4.01
CA ALA A 268 -24.16 5.44 3.27
C ALA A 268 -24.51 6.75 2.54
N ALA A 269 -24.38 7.88 3.24
CA ALA A 269 -24.68 9.19 2.64
C ALA A 269 -23.72 9.54 1.49
N LEU A 270 -22.42 9.28 1.63
CA LEU A 270 -21.46 9.50 0.56
C LEU A 270 -21.71 8.56 -0.62
N GLY A 271 -21.95 7.27 -0.35
CA GLY A 271 -22.27 6.28 -1.37
C GLY A 271 -23.52 6.66 -2.15
N LEU A 272 -24.57 7.11 -1.47
CA LEU A 272 -25.81 7.58 -2.08
C LEU A 272 -25.59 8.84 -2.94
N MET A 273 -24.83 9.79 -2.43
CA MET A 273 -24.45 10.99 -3.20
C MET A 273 -23.68 10.60 -4.47
N LEU A 274 -22.67 9.73 -4.37
CA LEU A 274 -21.91 9.26 -5.52
C LEU A 274 -22.80 8.52 -6.52
N HIS A 275 -23.75 7.70 -6.06
CA HIS A 275 -24.72 7.04 -6.92
C HIS A 275 -25.57 8.07 -7.71
N ARG A 276 -26.12 9.09 -7.04
CA ARG A 276 -26.93 10.12 -7.68
C ARG A 276 -26.15 10.96 -8.68
N VAL A 277 -24.90 11.28 -8.36
CA VAL A 277 -24.01 12.10 -9.19
C VAL A 277 -23.51 11.33 -10.43
N THR A 278 -23.27 10.02 -10.30
CA THR A 278 -22.63 9.24 -11.36
C THR A 278 -23.54 8.27 -12.08
N GLY A 279 -24.69 7.95 -11.51
CA GLY A 279 -25.61 6.92 -12.02
C GLY A 279 -25.08 5.48 -11.86
N SER A 280 -23.95 5.29 -11.17
CA SER A 280 -23.37 3.96 -10.98
C SER A 280 -24.16 3.16 -9.96
N ALA A 281 -24.49 1.91 -10.25
CA ALA A 281 -25.16 1.00 -9.33
C ALA A 281 -24.20 0.32 -8.35
N GLU A 282 -22.91 0.27 -8.67
CA GLU A 282 -21.81 -0.13 -7.77
C GLU A 282 -20.95 1.07 -7.47
N ILE A 283 -20.86 1.42 -6.20
CA ILE A 283 -20.08 2.57 -5.73
C ILE A 283 -18.81 2.07 -5.03
N VAL A 284 -17.66 2.50 -5.53
CA VAL A 284 -16.35 2.15 -4.99
C VAL A 284 -15.59 3.42 -4.59
N PHE A 285 -15.22 3.52 -3.34
CA PHE A 285 -14.39 4.59 -2.81
C PHE A 285 -13.55 4.13 -1.63
N GLY A 286 -12.55 4.92 -1.25
CA GLY A 286 -11.65 4.60 -0.15
C GLY A 286 -12.11 5.17 1.19
N SER A 287 -11.59 4.59 2.25
CA SER A 287 -11.57 5.23 3.55
C SER A 287 -10.29 4.93 4.30
N GLN A 288 -9.83 5.88 5.10
CA GLN A 288 -8.67 5.67 5.96
C GLN A 288 -9.11 5.16 7.32
N VAL A 289 -8.37 4.20 7.84
CA VAL A 289 -8.52 3.61 9.18
C VAL A 289 -7.23 3.77 9.96
N ALA A 290 -7.35 3.99 11.26
CA ALA A 290 -6.16 4.20 12.11
C ALA A 290 -5.27 2.96 12.22
N ASN A 291 -5.84 1.76 12.00
CA ASN A 291 -5.14 0.47 12.05
C ASN A 291 -4.36 0.25 13.37
N ARG A 292 -4.99 0.66 14.50
CA ARG A 292 -4.45 0.60 15.86
C ARG A 292 -5.35 -0.26 16.74
N GLU A 293 -5.58 -1.51 16.30
CA GLU A 293 -6.40 -2.47 17.04
C GLU A 293 -5.67 -3.00 18.28
N GLU A 294 -4.33 -3.10 18.19
CA GLU A 294 -3.50 -3.50 19.32
C GLU A 294 -3.37 -2.32 20.29
N PRO A 295 -3.62 -2.53 21.59
CA PRO A 295 -3.58 -1.46 22.61
C PRO A 295 -2.24 -0.71 22.62
N GLU A 296 -1.14 -1.41 22.39
CA GLU A 296 0.22 -0.87 22.37
C GLU A 296 0.42 0.12 21.22
N ALA A 297 -0.27 -0.09 20.10
CA ALA A 297 -0.22 0.80 18.94
C ALA A 297 -0.98 2.11 19.17
N ALA A 298 -1.87 2.20 20.17
CA ALA A 298 -2.66 3.39 20.44
C ALA A 298 -1.81 4.61 20.81
N GLU A 299 -0.67 4.39 21.50
CA GLU A 299 0.26 5.44 21.96
C GLU A 299 1.49 5.57 21.01
N LEU A 300 1.53 4.86 19.91
CA LEU A 300 2.64 4.87 18.98
C LEU A 300 2.60 6.08 18.05
N ILE A 301 3.68 6.84 17.95
CA ILE A 301 3.87 7.87 16.93
C ILE A 301 4.46 7.23 15.69
N GLY A 302 3.83 7.43 14.53
CA GLY A 302 4.25 6.90 13.23
C GLY A 302 3.08 6.59 12.30
N PRO A 303 3.32 6.36 11.01
CA PRO A 303 2.27 6.13 10.01
C PRO A 303 1.75 4.68 10.06
N THR A 304 0.83 4.39 11.00
CA THR A 304 0.14 3.09 11.07
C THR A 304 -1.13 3.04 10.22
N VAL A 305 -1.63 4.19 9.77
CA VAL A 305 -2.85 4.31 8.98
C VAL A 305 -2.86 3.34 7.80
N ASN A 306 -4.02 2.73 7.55
CA ASN A 306 -4.25 1.92 6.37
C ASN A 306 -5.47 2.46 5.59
N SER A 307 -5.63 2.04 4.35
CA SER A 307 -6.80 2.35 3.53
C SER A 307 -7.64 1.08 3.34
N ILE A 308 -8.95 1.22 3.49
CA ILE A 308 -9.93 0.19 3.13
C ILE A 308 -10.73 0.65 1.91
N THR A 309 -11.18 -0.30 1.12
CA THR A 309 -12.05 -0.04 -0.03
C THR A 309 -13.48 -0.41 0.32
N LEU A 310 -14.40 0.52 0.14
CA LEU A 310 -15.82 0.32 0.35
C LEU A 310 -16.50 0.11 -1.01
N CYS A 311 -17.12 -1.05 -1.17
CA CYS A 311 -17.89 -1.43 -2.35
C CYS A 311 -19.37 -1.53 -1.95
N LEU A 312 -20.17 -0.54 -2.37
CA LEU A 312 -21.57 -0.41 -2.01
C LEU A 312 -22.45 -0.68 -3.24
N PRO A 313 -23.21 -1.78 -3.26
CA PRO A 313 -24.28 -1.95 -4.25
C PRO A 313 -25.44 -1.01 -3.90
N VAL A 314 -25.90 -0.24 -4.85
CA VAL A 314 -27.06 0.65 -4.70
C VAL A 314 -28.18 0.18 -5.61
N ASP A 315 -29.27 -0.27 -5.00
CA ASP A 315 -30.51 -0.61 -5.67
C ASP A 315 -31.57 0.41 -5.27
N ASP A 316 -32.13 1.10 -6.23
CA ASP A 316 -33.15 2.13 -6.04
C ASP A 316 -34.47 1.59 -5.39
N ALA A 317 -34.69 0.27 -5.42
CA ALA A 317 -35.80 -0.39 -4.73
C ALA A 317 -35.54 -0.56 -3.22
N THR A 318 -34.30 -0.47 -2.78
CA THR A 318 -33.91 -0.55 -1.36
C THR A 318 -34.46 0.67 -0.60
N THR A 319 -34.89 0.48 0.65
CA THR A 319 -35.34 1.60 1.49
C THR A 319 -34.17 2.40 2.03
N LEU A 320 -34.41 3.65 2.46
CA LEU A 320 -33.41 4.53 3.07
C LEU A 320 -32.69 3.84 4.25
N HIS A 321 -33.46 3.27 5.18
CA HIS A 321 -32.89 2.59 6.35
C HIS A 321 -32.23 1.27 5.96
N GLY A 322 -32.78 0.54 5.00
CA GLY A 322 -32.20 -0.68 4.47
C GLY A 322 -30.81 -0.43 3.87
N PHE A 323 -30.66 0.68 3.11
CA PHE A 323 -29.36 1.05 2.54
C PHE A 323 -28.31 1.42 3.59
N VAL A 324 -28.72 2.12 4.66
CA VAL A 324 -27.83 2.37 5.81
C VAL A 324 -27.36 1.05 6.44
N GLY A 325 -28.25 0.06 6.54
CA GLY A 325 -27.91 -1.29 7.02
C GLY A 325 -26.84 -1.94 6.13
N VAL A 326 -27.03 -1.93 4.80
CA VAL A 326 -26.05 -2.46 3.83
C VAL A 326 -24.71 -1.76 3.98
N ALA A 327 -24.66 -0.43 4.03
CA ALA A 327 -23.43 0.33 4.16
C ALA A 327 -22.71 0.03 5.49
N ASN A 328 -23.47 -0.04 6.60
CA ASN A 328 -22.88 -0.37 7.89
C ASN A 328 -22.30 -1.79 7.94
N GLU A 329 -22.96 -2.78 7.33
CA GLU A 329 -22.45 -4.14 7.19
C GLU A 329 -21.14 -4.17 6.39
N ARG A 330 -21.09 -3.49 5.23
CA ARG A 330 -19.86 -3.39 4.41
C ARG A 330 -18.70 -2.74 5.17
N VAL A 331 -18.98 -1.71 5.96
CA VAL A 331 -18.00 -1.08 6.84
C VAL A 331 -17.48 -2.07 7.86
N GLN A 332 -18.36 -2.79 8.56
CA GLN A 332 -17.95 -3.75 9.60
C GLN A 332 -17.13 -4.92 9.01
N GLU A 333 -17.49 -5.39 7.82
CA GLU A 333 -16.72 -6.41 7.10
C GLU A 333 -15.34 -5.90 6.73
N ALA A 334 -15.23 -4.70 6.15
CA ALA A 334 -13.96 -4.10 5.75
C ALA A 334 -13.04 -3.85 6.95
N LEU A 335 -13.60 -3.39 8.08
CA LEU A 335 -12.84 -3.17 9.32
C LEU A 335 -12.30 -4.47 9.92
N ARG A 336 -13.04 -5.59 9.86
CA ARG A 336 -12.52 -6.89 10.31
C ARG A 336 -11.28 -7.36 9.53
N HIS A 337 -11.07 -6.83 8.33
CA HIS A 337 -9.98 -7.19 7.44
C HIS A 337 -9.00 -6.03 7.17
N GLN A 338 -9.03 -4.98 8.03
CA GLN A 338 -8.23 -3.76 7.84
C GLN A 338 -6.72 -3.95 8.01
N ARG A 339 -6.29 -5.05 8.64
CA ARG A 339 -4.86 -5.34 8.88
C ARG A 339 -4.06 -5.65 7.60
N LEU A 340 -4.73 -6.10 6.52
CA LEU A 340 -4.05 -6.29 5.23
C LEU A 340 -3.68 -4.93 4.64
N PRO A 341 -2.39 -4.64 4.38
CA PRO A 341 -1.99 -3.38 3.75
C PRO A 341 -2.71 -3.14 2.43
N PHE A 342 -3.16 -1.90 2.22
CA PHE A 342 -3.85 -1.50 1.00
C PHE A 342 -2.98 -1.72 -0.25
N GLU A 343 -1.68 -1.58 -0.13
CA GLU A 343 -0.69 -1.83 -1.18
C GLU A 343 -0.76 -3.27 -1.74
N ILE A 344 -1.30 -4.20 -0.96
CA ILE A 344 -1.58 -5.58 -1.40
C ILE A 344 -3.01 -5.66 -1.93
N ALA A 345 -3.98 -5.12 -1.18
CA ALA A 345 -5.39 -5.24 -1.50
C ALA A 345 -5.74 -4.58 -2.85
N GLU A 346 -5.16 -3.40 -3.14
CA GLU A 346 -5.43 -2.67 -4.38
C GLU A 346 -5.09 -3.47 -5.66
N ASN A 347 -4.16 -4.44 -5.56
CA ASN A 347 -3.79 -5.28 -6.69
C ASN A 347 -4.85 -6.33 -7.05
N PHE A 348 -5.87 -6.55 -6.19
CA PHE A 348 -6.98 -7.47 -6.48
C PHE A 348 -8.10 -6.82 -7.30
N ALA A 349 -8.08 -5.50 -7.43
CA ALA A 349 -9.07 -4.75 -8.22
C ALA A 349 -8.75 -4.81 -9.72
N ALA A 350 -9.80 -4.89 -10.54
CA ALA A 350 -9.66 -4.76 -11.99
C ALA A 350 -9.40 -3.30 -12.37
N ARG A 351 -8.15 -2.96 -12.63
CA ARG A 351 -7.78 -1.62 -13.10
C ARG A 351 -8.02 -1.47 -14.59
N ARG A 352 -9.28 -1.34 -15.01
CA ARG A 352 -9.66 -1.30 -16.44
C ARG A 352 -9.21 -0.04 -17.18
N ASP A 353 -8.85 1.04 -16.47
CA ASP A 353 -8.65 2.37 -17.07
C ASP A 353 -7.47 3.17 -16.53
N GLY A 354 -6.57 2.55 -15.78
CA GLY A 354 -5.37 3.21 -15.21
C GLY A 354 -5.67 4.24 -14.13
N ARG A 355 -6.92 4.34 -13.65
CA ARG A 355 -7.30 5.23 -12.57
C ARG A 355 -6.95 4.63 -11.21
N PRO A 356 -6.66 5.45 -10.19
CA PRO A 356 -6.55 4.95 -8.83
C PRO A 356 -7.89 4.32 -8.42
N LEU A 357 -7.84 3.21 -7.67
CA LEU A 357 -9.05 2.53 -7.18
C LEU A 357 -9.95 3.46 -6.36
N HIS A 358 -9.38 4.44 -5.69
CA HIS A 358 -10.08 5.45 -4.92
C HIS A 358 -10.07 6.80 -5.65
N ALA A 359 -11.11 7.10 -6.44
CA ALA A 359 -11.35 8.44 -6.98
C ALA A 359 -11.90 9.40 -5.89
N ALA A 360 -12.60 8.85 -4.93
CA ALA A 360 -13.06 9.52 -3.72
C ALA A 360 -12.60 8.77 -2.49
N ASN A 361 -12.36 9.49 -1.39
CA ASN A 361 -11.97 8.94 -0.10
C ASN A 361 -12.81 9.60 1.01
N LEU A 362 -13.11 8.88 2.08
CA LEU A 362 -13.84 9.38 3.25
C LEU A 362 -13.02 9.20 4.52
N VAL A 363 -12.91 10.26 5.29
CA VAL A 363 -12.31 10.24 6.63
C VAL A 363 -13.31 10.78 7.65
N LEU A 364 -13.57 10.01 8.68
CA LEU A 364 -14.35 10.46 9.82
C LEU A 364 -13.46 10.47 11.06
N HIS A 365 -13.34 11.62 11.71
CA HIS A 365 -12.66 11.70 12.99
C HIS A 365 -13.30 12.75 13.89
N ARG A 366 -13.26 12.52 15.19
CA ARG A 366 -13.50 13.60 16.14
C ARG A 366 -12.26 14.46 16.16
N SER A 367 -12.42 15.76 16.02
CA SER A 367 -11.31 16.68 16.23
C SER A 367 -10.74 16.39 17.61
N TYR A 368 -9.45 16.14 17.68
CA TYR A 368 -8.74 16.40 18.92
C TYR A 368 -8.72 17.91 19.08
N SER A 369 -9.84 18.49 19.55
CA SER A 369 -9.76 19.77 20.22
C SER A 369 -8.76 19.53 21.35
N GLY A 370 -7.65 20.28 21.37
CA GLY A 370 -6.72 20.24 22.48
C GLY A 370 -7.36 20.71 23.78
N THR A 371 -8.67 20.87 23.83
CA THR A 371 -9.48 21.18 24.99
C THR A 371 -10.04 19.90 25.60
N THR A 372 -9.29 19.28 26.53
CA THR A 372 -9.87 18.38 27.53
C THR A 372 -10.80 19.19 28.44
N GLU A 373 -11.75 18.54 29.15
CA GLU A 373 -12.60 19.20 30.17
C GLU A 373 -11.79 20.02 31.18
N THR A 374 -10.56 19.63 31.48
CA THR A 374 -9.59 20.35 32.31
C THR A 374 -9.18 21.71 31.72
N GLU A 375 -9.29 21.92 30.40
CA GLU A 375 -8.92 23.18 29.73
C GLU A 375 -10.01 24.24 29.76
N ARG A 376 -11.27 23.84 29.97
CA ARG A 376 -12.38 24.77 30.25
C ARG A 376 -12.23 25.47 31.60
N ASP A 377 -11.47 24.88 32.52
CA ASP A 377 -11.31 25.42 33.89
C ASP A 377 -10.11 26.39 34.02
N GLY A 378 -9.39 26.73 32.95
CA GLY A 378 -8.32 27.76 32.95
C GLY A 378 -7.10 27.40 33.81
N ALA A 379 -6.87 26.12 34.10
CA ALA A 379 -5.77 25.65 34.95
C ALA A 379 -4.39 25.61 34.26
N GLY A 380 -4.31 25.75 32.93
CA GLY A 380 -3.04 25.77 32.18
C GLY A 380 -2.49 27.19 31.99
N ARG A 381 -1.16 27.32 31.92
CA ARG A 381 -0.48 28.59 31.63
C ARG A 381 -0.72 29.10 30.22
N PHE A 382 -1.01 28.22 29.28
CA PHE A 382 -1.34 28.53 27.89
C PHE A 382 -2.39 27.57 27.33
N GLY A 383 -3.16 28.04 26.34
CA GLY A 383 -4.11 27.24 25.57
C GLY A 383 -3.60 26.98 24.14
N LEU A 384 -3.94 25.84 23.58
CA LEU A 384 -3.68 25.52 22.16
C LEU A 384 -5.03 25.31 21.46
N VAL A 385 -5.38 26.25 20.56
CA VAL A 385 -6.60 26.15 19.75
C VAL A 385 -6.21 25.77 18.33
N SER A 386 -6.69 24.61 17.84
CA SER A 386 -6.42 24.15 16.49
C SER A 386 -6.97 25.12 15.45
N LEU A 387 -6.13 25.61 14.56
CA LEU A 387 -6.49 26.41 13.39
C LEU A 387 -6.63 25.52 12.15
N PRO A 388 -7.42 25.95 11.14
CA PRO A 388 -7.46 25.25 9.86
C PRO A 388 -6.07 25.15 9.24
N SER A 389 -5.65 23.94 8.85
CA SER A 389 -4.34 23.68 8.22
C SER A 389 -4.37 24.06 6.75
N PHE A 390 -3.19 24.25 6.17
CA PHE A 390 -3.02 24.40 4.73
C PHE A 390 -2.62 23.05 4.13
N SER A 391 -3.20 22.73 2.99
CA SER A 391 -2.86 21.51 2.26
C SER A 391 -1.57 21.70 1.46
N SER A 392 -0.74 20.67 1.46
CA SER A 392 0.43 20.57 0.58
C SER A 392 0.12 19.94 -0.78
N GLY A 393 -1.16 19.68 -1.07
CA GLY A 393 -1.68 18.92 -2.19
C GLY A 393 -2.53 17.74 -1.71
N THR A 394 -3.19 17.02 -2.62
CA THR A 394 -4.07 15.91 -2.26
C THR A 394 -3.56 14.57 -2.79
N GLN A 395 -3.80 13.50 -2.05
CA GLN A 395 -3.47 12.13 -2.47
C GLN A 395 -4.56 11.50 -3.33
N TRP A 396 -5.80 11.98 -3.21
CA TRP A 396 -6.98 11.52 -3.95
C TRP A 396 -7.63 12.67 -4.71
N PRO A 397 -8.28 12.41 -5.84
CA PRO A 397 -9.02 13.46 -6.56
C PRO A 397 -10.05 14.18 -5.69
N LEU A 398 -10.74 13.46 -4.81
CA LEU A 398 -11.71 13.98 -3.85
C LEU A 398 -11.49 13.31 -2.48
N ASN A 399 -11.28 14.09 -1.45
CA ASN A 399 -11.12 13.59 -0.09
C ASN A 399 -12.16 14.26 0.82
N PHE A 400 -13.16 13.49 1.23
CA PHE A 400 -14.27 13.93 2.07
C PHE A 400 -13.94 13.70 3.54
N TYR A 401 -14.23 14.69 4.37
CA TYR A 401 -14.02 14.63 5.82
C TYR A 401 -15.33 14.93 6.55
N MET A 402 -15.64 14.11 7.55
CA MET A 402 -16.65 14.41 8.56
C MET A 402 -15.94 14.57 9.90
N ILE A 403 -15.88 15.81 10.39
CA ILE A 403 -15.05 16.20 11.52
C ILE A 403 -15.95 16.67 12.66
N GLY A 404 -15.87 16.00 13.82
CA GLY A 404 -16.55 16.45 15.02
C GLY A 404 -15.95 17.75 15.55
N ARG A 405 -16.81 18.72 15.89
CA ARG A 405 -16.46 19.99 16.49
C ARG A 405 -17.39 20.23 17.69
N ASP A 406 -17.06 21.19 18.55
CA ASP A 406 -17.92 21.51 19.70
C ASP A 406 -19.28 22.03 19.24
N GLU A 407 -19.34 22.70 18.08
CA GLU A 407 -20.56 23.26 17.50
C GLU A 407 -21.38 22.24 16.69
N GLY A 408 -20.87 21.03 16.47
CA GLY A 408 -21.51 20.00 15.65
C GLY A 408 -20.54 19.37 14.66
N TRP A 409 -21.10 18.71 13.62
CA TRP A 409 -20.28 18.05 12.62
C TRP A 409 -19.96 18.99 11.45
N ARG A 410 -18.67 19.09 11.11
CA ARG A 410 -18.20 19.79 9.91
C ARG A 410 -18.01 18.77 8.79
N LEU A 411 -18.59 19.05 7.64
CA LEU A 411 -18.27 18.37 6.39
C LEU A 411 -17.25 19.19 5.63
N SER A 412 -16.24 18.55 5.08
CA SER A 412 -15.23 19.18 4.24
C SER A 412 -14.88 18.31 3.06
N CYS A 413 -14.52 18.89 1.95
CA CYS A 413 -13.92 18.18 0.83
C CYS A 413 -12.65 18.91 0.40
N GLU A 414 -11.55 18.19 0.39
CA GLU A 414 -10.31 18.57 -0.25
C GLU A 414 -10.28 17.94 -1.63
N ALA A 415 -10.21 18.75 -2.66
CA ALA A 415 -10.28 18.33 -4.05
C ALA A 415 -9.03 18.75 -4.82
N ASP A 416 -8.60 17.95 -5.79
CA ASP A 416 -7.57 18.31 -6.74
C ASP A 416 -8.02 19.54 -7.56
N ALA A 417 -7.38 20.68 -7.33
CA ALA A 417 -7.69 21.94 -7.98
C ALA A 417 -7.37 21.96 -9.49
N GLY A 418 -6.67 20.95 -9.99
CA GLY A 418 -6.48 20.73 -11.43
C GLY A 418 -7.65 20.02 -12.09
N LEU A 419 -8.50 19.36 -11.28
CA LEU A 419 -9.65 18.58 -11.77
C LEU A 419 -10.98 19.27 -11.45
N TYR A 420 -11.11 19.91 -10.29
CA TYR A 420 -12.37 20.41 -9.76
C TYR A 420 -12.35 21.88 -9.42
N GLU A 421 -13.37 22.60 -9.87
CA GLU A 421 -13.64 23.99 -9.47
C GLU A 421 -14.25 24.04 -8.05
N PRO A 422 -14.00 25.12 -7.28
CA PRO A 422 -14.60 25.27 -5.95
C PRO A 422 -16.14 25.18 -5.94
N ALA A 423 -16.79 25.63 -7.00
CA ALA A 423 -18.25 25.56 -7.14
C ALA A 423 -18.76 24.11 -7.24
N THR A 424 -18.06 23.25 -7.99
CA THR A 424 -18.37 21.82 -8.09
C THR A 424 -18.16 21.11 -6.77
N VAL A 425 -17.04 21.39 -6.09
CA VAL A 425 -16.76 20.83 -4.76
C VAL A 425 -17.84 21.22 -3.74
N LYS A 426 -18.30 22.49 -3.79
CA LYS A 426 -19.40 22.96 -2.96
C LYS A 426 -20.70 22.21 -3.26
N ALA A 427 -21.04 22.01 -4.53
CA ALA A 427 -22.24 21.27 -4.95
C ALA A 427 -22.19 19.81 -4.47
N LEU A 428 -21.04 19.13 -4.55
CA LEU A 428 -20.85 17.78 -4.01
C LEU A 428 -21.03 17.74 -2.49
N LEU A 429 -20.51 18.73 -1.75
CA LEU A 429 -20.70 18.83 -0.30
C LEU A 429 -22.17 19.07 0.08
N ASP A 430 -22.87 19.96 -0.65
CA ASP A 430 -24.29 20.22 -0.41
C ASP A 430 -25.13 18.97 -0.70
N ALA A 431 -24.79 18.21 -1.75
CA ALA A 431 -25.43 16.94 -2.07
C ALA A 431 -25.18 15.88 -0.99
N TRP A 432 -23.94 15.78 -0.48
CA TRP A 432 -23.61 14.86 0.62
C TRP A 432 -24.35 15.24 1.92
N ARG A 433 -24.41 16.53 2.26
CA ARG A 433 -25.22 17.02 3.38
C ARG A 433 -26.71 16.64 3.21
N LEU A 434 -27.27 16.84 2.01
CA LEU A 434 -28.65 16.49 1.72
C LEU A 434 -28.92 14.98 1.87
N CYS A 435 -27.99 14.13 1.43
CA CYS A 435 -28.10 12.68 1.66
C CYS A 435 -28.05 12.33 3.15
N LEU A 436 -27.15 12.94 3.94
CA LEU A 436 -27.11 12.76 5.40
C LEU A 436 -28.41 13.17 6.08
N GLU A 437 -28.95 14.34 5.71
CA GLU A 437 -30.21 14.87 6.22
C GLU A 437 -31.38 13.93 5.87
N THR A 438 -31.48 13.52 4.61
CA THR A 438 -32.53 12.61 4.14
C THR A 438 -32.49 11.27 4.88
N LEU A 439 -31.31 10.64 4.98
CA LEU A 439 -31.15 9.36 5.68
C LEU A 439 -31.50 9.47 7.18
N ALA A 440 -31.21 10.61 7.81
CA ALA A 440 -31.41 10.80 9.24
C ALA A 440 -32.82 11.26 9.63
N THR A 441 -33.57 11.93 8.72
CA THR A 441 -34.81 12.62 9.08
C THR A 441 -36.03 12.23 8.26
N ALA A 442 -35.86 11.70 7.04
CA ALA A 442 -36.98 11.30 6.21
C ALA A 442 -37.64 10.00 6.70
N ALA A 443 -38.91 9.82 6.41
CA ALA A 443 -39.61 8.56 6.60
C ALA A 443 -38.97 7.45 5.75
N ASP A 444 -38.92 6.22 6.27
CA ASP A 444 -38.40 5.10 5.52
C ASP A 444 -39.23 4.82 4.26
N GLY A 445 -38.55 4.61 3.15
CA GLY A 445 -39.17 4.34 1.87
C GLY A 445 -38.08 4.07 0.80
N PRO A 446 -38.50 3.61 -0.39
CA PRO A 446 -37.56 3.32 -1.47
C PRO A 446 -36.68 4.53 -1.85
N LEU A 447 -35.43 4.32 -2.15
CA LEU A 447 -34.50 5.38 -2.62
C LEU A 447 -35.02 6.12 -3.83
N ALA A 448 -35.63 5.40 -4.79
CA ALA A 448 -36.21 5.96 -6.00
C ALA A 448 -37.39 6.89 -5.73
N ALA A 449 -38.16 6.70 -4.66
CA ALA A 449 -39.34 7.47 -4.34
C ALA A 449 -39.03 8.79 -3.59
N ASN A 450 -37.80 9.02 -3.19
CA ASN A 450 -37.43 10.19 -2.40
C ASN A 450 -37.18 11.42 -3.30
N ALA A 451 -38.07 12.40 -3.25
CA ALA A 451 -38.02 13.60 -4.08
C ALA A 451 -36.77 14.47 -3.82
N ALA A 452 -36.27 14.53 -2.58
CA ALA A 452 -35.06 15.29 -2.26
C ALA A 452 -33.81 14.69 -2.95
N LEU A 453 -33.71 13.36 -2.95
CA LEU A 453 -32.61 12.65 -3.63
C LEU A 453 -32.68 12.75 -5.16
N ALA A 454 -33.90 12.78 -5.72
CA ALA A 454 -34.12 12.96 -7.16
C ALA A 454 -33.68 14.35 -7.66
N GLY A 455 -33.59 15.35 -6.78
CA GLY A 455 -33.13 16.70 -7.12
C GLY A 455 -31.59 16.85 -7.16
N ILE A 456 -30.82 15.83 -6.79
CA ILE A 456 -29.36 15.87 -6.87
C ILE A 456 -28.94 15.73 -8.33
N ALA A 457 -28.37 16.81 -8.88
CA ALA A 457 -27.88 16.84 -10.25
C ALA A 457 -26.44 16.39 -10.35
N ALA A 458 -26.10 15.66 -11.41
CA ALA A 458 -24.71 15.43 -11.76
C ALA A 458 -24.00 16.76 -12.08
N PRO A 459 -22.74 16.94 -11.67
CA PRO A 459 -21.95 18.06 -12.16
C PRO A 459 -21.91 18.07 -13.70
N SER A 460 -21.87 19.26 -14.28
CA SER A 460 -21.81 19.43 -15.75
C SER A 460 -20.46 19.02 -16.36
N GLY A 461 -19.56 18.43 -15.58
CA GLY A 461 -18.23 18.00 -15.98
C GLY A 461 -18.20 16.82 -16.94
N THR A 462 -17.04 16.54 -17.48
CA THR A 462 -16.77 15.35 -18.30
C THR A 462 -16.30 14.20 -17.41
N LEU A 463 -16.66 12.97 -17.79
CA LEU A 463 -16.02 11.81 -17.14
C LEU A 463 -14.52 11.88 -17.40
N PRO A 464 -13.68 11.70 -16.36
CA PRO A 464 -12.24 11.68 -16.56
C PRO A 464 -11.93 10.71 -17.70
N SER A 465 -11.20 11.14 -18.71
CA SER A 465 -10.70 10.23 -19.73
C SER A 465 -9.74 9.26 -19.05
N GLY A 466 -10.20 8.03 -18.79
CA GLY A 466 -9.29 6.94 -18.46
C GLY A 466 -8.29 6.75 -19.61
N ARG A 467 -7.11 6.18 -19.34
CA ARG A 467 -6.36 5.55 -20.43
C ARG A 467 -7.38 4.68 -21.17
N PRO A 468 -7.43 4.72 -22.52
CA PRO A 468 -8.38 3.92 -23.26
C PRO A 468 -8.32 2.49 -22.73
N ALA A 469 -9.49 1.91 -22.42
CA ALA A 469 -9.58 0.49 -22.10
C ALA A 469 -8.82 -0.24 -23.19
N VAL A 470 -7.86 -1.08 -22.80
CA VAL A 470 -7.09 -1.86 -23.76
C VAL A 470 -8.11 -2.63 -24.60
N ALA A 471 -8.19 -2.33 -25.89
CA ALA A 471 -9.10 -3.02 -26.75
C ALA A 471 -8.75 -4.52 -26.71
N ARG A 472 -9.77 -5.39 -26.58
CA ARG A 472 -9.53 -6.83 -26.60
C ARG A 472 -8.73 -7.18 -27.86
N GLY A 473 -7.52 -7.72 -27.69
CA GLY A 473 -6.60 -8.07 -28.77
C GLY A 473 -5.39 -7.15 -28.93
N GLU A 474 -5.28 -6.05 -28.16
CA GLU A 474 -4.03 -5.29 -28.11
C GLU A 474 -2.98 -6.06 -27.27
N PRO A 475 -1.73 -6.14 -27.76
CA PRO A 475 -0.69 -6.87 -27.04
C PRO A 475 -0.31 -6.13 -25.74
N ILE A 476 -0.02 -6.90 -24.68
CA ILE A 476 0.50 -6.34 -23.41
C ILE A 476 1.72 -5.45 -23.73
N PRO A 477 1.72 -4.15 -23.42
CA PRO A 477 2.84 -3.28 -23.74
C PRO A 477 4.11 -3.69 -22.98
N VAL A 478 5.26 -3.65 -23.65
CA VAL A 478 6.56 -3.86 -23.01
C VAL A 478 7.07 -2.50 -22.54
N HIS A 479 7.14 -2.30 -21.22
CA HIS A 479 7.68 -1.10 -20.60
C HIS A 479 9.01 -1.42 -19.92
N GLU A 480 10.03 -0.59 -20.13
CA GLU A 480 11.33 -0.66 -19.47
C GLU A 480 11.90 -2.10 -19.40
N PRO A 481 12.03 -2.81 -20.54
CA PRO A 481 12.46 -4.21 -20.54
C PRO A 481 13.86 -4.40 -19.93
N GLU A 482 14.68 -3.35 -19.86
CA GLU A 482 15.97 -3.32 -19.19
C GLU A 482 15.88 -3.69 -17.70
N ARG A 483 14.77 -3.36 -17.06
CA ARG A 483 14.54 -3.68 -15.64
C ARG A 483 14.00 -5.08 -15.41
N GLN A 484 13.47 -5.70 -16.46
CA GLN A 484 12.91 -7.05 -16.41
C GLN A 484 13.91 -8.13 -16.81
N VAL A 485 14.97 -7.79 -17.51
CA VAL A 485 15.94 -8.74 -18.07
C VAL A 485 17.23 -8.72 -17.28
N VAL A 486 17.48 -9.79 -16.52
CA VAL A 486 18.69 -9.99 -15.71
C VAL A 486 19.63 -10.96 -16.45
N ARG A 487 20.79 -10.50 -16.88
CA ARG A 487 21.80 -11.31 -17.56
C ARG A 487 22.86 -11.77 -16.57
N PHE A 488 23.00 -13.09 -16.42
CA PHE A 488 24.07 -13.68 -15.60
C PHE A 488 25.34 -13.93 -16.41
N HIS A 489 25.19 -14.41 -17.65
CA HIS A 489 26.28 -14.64 -18.59
C HIS A 489 25.85 -14.16 -19.96
N GLU A 490 26.66 -13.30 -20.59
CA GLU A 490 26.32 -12.68 -21.90
C GLU A 490 27.01 -13.35 -23.10
N GLY A 491 28.08 -14.07 -22.86
CA GLY A 491 28.88 -14.72 -23.89
C GLY A 491 28.84 -16.25 -23.85
N GLY A 492 29.44 -16.88 -24.85
CA GLY A 492 29.61 -18.34 -24.91
C GLY A 492 29.05 -18.95 -26.21
N PRO A 493 29.62 -20.09 -26.65
CA PRO A 493 29.25 -20.73 -27.91
C PRO A 493 28.02 -21.62 -27.85
N ARG A 494 27.48 -21.85 -26.65
CA ARG A 494 26.34 -22.76 -26.45
C ARG A 494 25.01 -22.04 -26.63
N THR A 495 23.98 -22.82 -26.94
CA THR A 495 22.59 -22.31 -27.05
C THR A 495 22.20 -21.56 -25.79
N PRO A 496 21.80 -20.27 -25.88
CA PRO A 496 21.38 -19.48 -24.75
C PRO A 496 20.20 -20.10 -24.02
N MET A 497 20.23 -20.00 -22.69
CA MET A 497 19.11 -20.37 -21.83
C MET A 497 18.42 -19.13 -21.29
N ILE A 498 17.13 -19.03 -21.50
CA ILE A 498 16.30 -17.95 -21.00
C ILE A 498 15.23 -18.55 -20.09
N VAL A 499 15.18 -18.08 -18.87
CA VAL A 499 14.21 -18.54 -17.87
C VAL A 499 13.21 -17.45 -17.54
N LEU A 500 11.97 -17.84 -17.28
CA LEU A 500 10.91 -16.94 -16.87
C LEU A 500 10.68 -17.09 -15.38
N ASN A 501 10.52 -15.98 -14.69
CA ASN A 501 10.28 -15.96 -13.28
C ASN A 501 9.72 -14.61 -12.83
N ASN A 502 9.45 -14.50 -11.54
CA ASN A 502 9.09 -13.25 -10.87
C ASN A 502 10.08 -12.88 -9.75
N ARG A 503 11.02 -13.77 -9.46
CA ARG A 503 12.08 -13.61 -8.46
C ARG A 503 13.34 -14.25 -8.98
N SER A 504 14.48 -13.61 -8.79
CA SER A 504 15.76 -14.15 -9.25
C SER A 504 16.19 -15.38 -8.43
N VAL A 505 15.64 -16.55 -8.75
CA VAL A 505 15.94 -17.82 -8.05
C VAL A 505 16.98 -18.68 -8.76
N TYR A 506 17.36 -18.37 -10.01
CA TYR A 506 18.18 -19.22 -10.86
C TYR A 506 19.69 -18.99 -10.75
N PHE A 507 20.15 -18.14 -9.83
CA PHE A 507 21.57 -17.79 -9.68
C PHE A 507 22.50 -19.03 -9.60
N GLN A 508 22.15 -20.03 -8.77
CA GLN A 508 22.97 -21.23 -8.66
C GLN A 508 22.93 -22.08 -9.91
N LEU A 509 21.82 -22.16 -10.63
CA LEU A 509 21.72 -22.88 -11.91
C LEU A 509 22.60 -22.20 -12.97
N ALA A 510 22.53 -20.87 -13.09
CA ALA A 510 23.39 -20.10 -13.99
C ALA A 510 24.87 -20.36 -13.69
N ARG A 511 25.28 -20.29 -12.42
CA ARG A 511 26.64 -20.56 -11.98
C ARG A 511 27.10 -21.98 -12.33
N GLN A 512 26.24 -22.99 -12.15
CA GLN A 512 26.56 -24.39 -12.47
C GLN A 512 26.63 -24.65 -13.98
N LEU A 513 25.86 -23.95 -14.80
CA LEU A 513 25.96 -24.04 -16.28
C LEU A 513 27.22 -23.39 -16.81
N GLY A 514 27.76 -22.40 -16.10
CA GLY A 514 29.02 -21.73 -16.40
C GLY A 514 28.95 -20.75 -17.57
N GLU A 515 30.02 -19.98 -17.76
CA GLU A 515 30.12 -18.89 -18.75
C GLU A 515 30.05 -19.32 -20.23
N GLN A 516 30.15 -20.62 -20.50
CA GLN A 516 30.04 -21.16 -21.85
C GLN A 516 28.62 -21.10 -22.42
N ARG A 517 27.62 -20.88 -21.55
CA ARG A 517 26.21 -20.75 -21.94
C ARG A 517 25.67 -19.39 -21.50
N PRO A 518 25.26 -18.53 -22.45
CA PRO A 518 24.51 -17.33 -22.09
C PRO A 518 23.27 -17.68 -21.27
N PHE A 519 23.07 -16.99 -20.14
CA PHE A 519 21.96 -17.26 -19.23
C PHE A 519 21.26 -15.96 -18.87
N THR A 520 19.96 -15.90 -19.14
CA THR A 520 19.14 -14.72 -18.92
C THR A 520 17.89 -15.10 -18.10
N ASP A 521 17.60 -14.37 -17.06
CA ASP A 521 16.38 -14.46 -16.27
C ASP A 521 15.46 -13.29 -16.61
N ILE A 522 14.21 -13.57 -16.95
CA ILE A 522 13.21 -12.57 -17.29
C ILE A 522 12.18 -12.51 -16.19
N LEU A 523 12.14 -11.37 -15.49
CA LEU A 523 11.16 -11.07 -14.46
C LEU A 523 9.85 -10.63 -15.11
N MET A 524 8.82 -11.47 -15.00
CA MET A 524 7.55 -11.27 -15.69
C MET A 524 6.69 -10.15 -15.11
N TYR A 525 6.88 -9.84 -13.81
CA TYR A 525 6.17 -8.76 -13.14
C TYR A 525 7.00 -7.48 -13.10
N HIS A 526 6.39 -6.37 -13.49
CA HIS A 526 6.92 -5.02 -13.32
C HIS A 526 5.87 -4.14 -12.65
N GLN A 527 6.26 -3.32 -11.69
CA GLN A 527 5.32 -2.48 -10.91
C GLN A 527 4.53 -1.48 -11.78
N ASP A 528 5.14 -1.05 -12.90
CA ASP A 528 4.54 -0.14 -13.88
C ASP A 528 3.93 -0.89 -15.08
N GLY A 529 3.73 -2.22 -14.93
CA GLY A 529 3.13 -3.08 -15.95
C GLY A 529 1.68 -2.73 -16.29
N PRO A 530 1.08 -3.43 -17.27
CA PRO A 530 -0.25 -3.10 -17.78
C PRO A 530 -1.29 -3.15 -16.65
N VAL A 531 -2.13 -2.14 -16.63
CA VAL A 531 -3.04 -1.83 -15.52
C VAL A 531 -4.26 -2.75 -15.48
N ASP A 532 -4.64 -3.36 -16.61
CA ASP A 532 -5.79 -4.28 -16.72
C ASP A 532 -5.33 -5.68 -17.15
N LEU A 533 -4.79 -6.43 -16.20
CA LEU A 533 -4.37 -7.81 -16.46
C LEU A 533 -5.55 -8.73 -16.76
N ASP A 534 -6.76 -8.41 -16.28
CA ASP A 534 -7.95 -9.25 -16.50
C ASP A 534 -8.45 -9.24 -17.96
N ALA A 535 -8.09 -8.21 -18.73
CA ALA A 535 -8.37 -8.15 -20.15
C ALA A 535 -7.60 -9.20 -20.97
N TYR A 536 -6.51 -9.75 -20.41
CA TYR A 536 -5.59 -10.64 -21.10
C TYR A 536 -5.83 -12.11 -20.75
N THR A 537 -5.65 -12.96 -21.75
CA THR A 537 -5.64 -14.41 -21.61
C THR A 537 -4.25 -14.91 -21.19
N PHE A 538 -4.12 -16.18 -20.88
CA PHE A 538 -2.81 -16.78 -20.62
C PHE A 538 -1.91 -16.77 -21.87
N GLU A 539 -2.50 -16.89 -23.05
CA GLU A 539 -1.83 -16.78 -24.34
C GLU A 539 -1.24 -15.38 -24.57
N ASP A 540 -1.92 -14.33 -24.12
CA ASP A 540 -1.41 -12.94 -24.20
C ASP A 540 -0.17 -12.75 -23.33
N PHE A 541 -0.11 -13.40 -22.14
CA PHE A 541 1.09 -13.43 -21.31
C PHE A 541 2.21 -14.24 -21.98
N GLY A 542 1.89 -15.31 -22.70
CA GLY A 542 2.82 -16.03 -23.55
C GLY A 542 3.40 -15.15 -24.65
N ALA A 543 2.56 -14.35 -25.32
CA ALA A 543 2.98 -13.37 -26.32
C ALA A 543 3.86 -12.26 -25.72
N TYR A 544 3.53 -11.81 -24.52
CA TYR A 544 4.33 -10.83 -23.78
C TYR A 544 5.72 -11.40 -23.44
N ALA A 545 5.77 -12.62 -22.90
CA ALA A 545 7.02 -13.32 -22.63
C ALA A 545 7.86 -13.50 -23.92
N ALA A 546 7.25 -13.89 -25.02
CA ALA A 546 7.94 -14.05 -26.31
C ALA A 546 8.56 -12.73 -26.81
N ARG A 547 7.90 -11.58 -26.59
CA ARG A 547 8.46 -10.27 -26.94
C ARG A 547 9.64 -9.90 -26.05
N LEU A 548 9.57 -10.15 -24.73
CA LEU A 548 10.70 -9.92 -23.81
C LEU A 548 11.89 -10.83 -24.15
N ILE A 549 11.62 -12.10 -24.48
CA ILE A 549 12.65 -13.05 -24.94
C ILE A 549 13.35 -12.52 -26.18
N ARG A 550 12.60 -12.05 -27.19
CA ARG A 550 13.17 -11.48 -28.44
C ARG A 550 13.85 -10.14 -28.20
N TRP A 551 13.41 -9.36 -27.22
CA TRP A 551 14.13 -8.16 -26.83
C TRP A 551 15.49 -8.50 -26.19
N ALA A 552 15.52 -9.50 -25.30
CA ALA A 552 16.75 -9.96 -24.65
C ALA A 552 17.73 -10.61 -25.66
N GLN A 553 17.17 -11.39 -26.60
CA GLN A 553 17.90 -12.04 -27.69
C GLN A 553 17.02 -12.06 -28.95
N PRO A 554 17.32 -11.22 -29.96
CA PRO A 554 16.45 -11.00 -31.13
C PRO A 554 16.17 -12.23 -31.99
N ARG A 555 17.05 -13.22 -32.00
CA ARG A 555 16.91 -14.47 -32.79
C ARG A 555 17.37 -15.68 -32.00
N GLY A 556 16.62 -16.80 -32.16
CA GLY A 556 17.00 -18.09 -31.60
C GLY A 556 18.31 -18.66 -32.20
N PRO A 557 18.75 -19.84 -31.75
CA PRO A 557 18.00 -20.79 -30.93
C PRO A 557 17.92 -20.39 -29.43
N TYR A 558 16.82 -20.77 -28.74
CA TYR A 558 16.66 -20.57 -27.31
C TYR A 558 16.35 -21.89 -26.58
N ILE A 559 16.96 -22.12 -25.42
CA ILE A 559 16.43 -23.04 -24.42
C ILE A 559 15.58 -22.21 -23.47
N LEU A 560 14.30 -22.52 -23.37
CA LEU A 560 13.39 -21.80 -22.48
C LEU A 560 13.14 -22.59 -21.21
N GLY A 561 12.96 -21.93 -20.08
CA GLY A 561 12.68 -22.62 -18.83
C GLY A 561 11.83 -21.79 -17.89
N GLY A 562 11.16 -22.47 -16.95
CA GLY A 562 10.39 -21.83 -15.89
C GLY A 562 10.03 -22.78 -14.76
N HIS A 563 9.98 -22.23 -13.54
CA HIS A 563 9.60 -22.96 -12.35
C HIS A 563 8.11 -22.77 -12.06
N CYS A 564 7.44 -23.84 -11.63
CA CYS A 564 6.05 -23.75 -11.20
C CYS A 564 5.13 -23.22 -12.31
N VAL A 565 4.36 -22.14 -12.11
CA VAL A 565 3.47 -21.52 -13.10
C VAL A 565 4.25 -20.93 -14.29
N TYR A 566 5.47 -20.48 -14.07
CA TYR A 566 6.34 -19.94 -15.14
C TYR A 566 6.84 -21.02 -16.10
N GLY A 567 6.83 -22.30 -15.71
CA GLY A 567 7.04 -23.40 -16.62
C GLY A 567 5.91 -23.51 -17.65
N VAL A 568 4.66 -23.30 -17.24
CA VAL A 568 3.53 -23.22 -18.17
C VAL A 568 3.67 -22.03 -19.10
N LEU A 569 4.13 -20.90 -18.57
CA LEU A 569 4.34 -19.69 -19.36
C LEU A 569 5.50 -19.84 -20.36
N ALA A 570 6.62 -20.49 -19.96
CA ALA A 570 7.72 -20.79 -20.83
C ALA A 570 7.31 -21.75 -21.98
N PHE A 571 6.44 -22.71 -21.68
CA PHE A 571 5.85 -23.60 -22.66
C PHE A 571 4.99 -22.82 -23.68
N GLU A 572 4.13 -21.90 -23.24
CA GLU A 572 3.32 -21.09 -24.16
C GLU A 572 4.19 -20.12 -24.98
N ALA A 573 5.17 -19.48 -24.36
CA ALA A 573 6.14 -18.64 -25.09
C ALA A 573 6.90 -19.44 -26.17
N ALA A 574 7.29 -20.69 -25.86
CA ALA A 574 7.95 -21.57 -26.83
C ALA A 574 7.04 -21.90 -28.03
N ARG A 575 5.75 -22.19 -27.78
CA ARG A 575 4.76 -22.43 -28.85
C ARG A 575 4.68 -21.23 -29.79
N GLN A 576 4.56 -20.03 -29.21
CA GLN A 576 4.43 -18.80 -30.01
C GLN A 576 5.70 -18.43 -30.74
N LEU A 577 6.87 -18.56 -30.12
CA LEU A 577 8.16 -18.35 -30.80
C LEU A 577 8.34 -19.34 -31.94
N THR A 578 7.99 -20.61 -31.77
CA THR A 578 8.02 -21.62 -32.82
C THR A 578 7.07 -21.27 -33.98
N ALA A 579 5.85 -20.78 -33.65
CA ALA A 579 4.90 -20.31 -34.67
C ALA A 579 5.43 -19.07 -35.45
N MET A 580 6.29 -18.26 -34.84
CA MET A 580 6.98 -17.14 -35.49
C MET A 580 8.22 -17.58 -36.30
N GLY A 581 8.54 -18.89 -36.36
CA GLY A 581 9.69 -19.44 -37.09
C GLY A 581 11.00 -19.48 -36.31
N GLU A 582 10.99 -19.17 -35.01
CA GLU A 582 12.16 -19.24 -34.16
C GLU A 582 12.45 -20.68 -33.73
N LYS A 583 13.76 -21.00 -33.58
CA LYS A 583 14.17 -22.31 -33.06
C LYS A 583 14.17 -22.36 -31.54
N VAL A 584 13.37 -23.25 -30.98
CA VAL A 584 13.35 -23.55 -29.55
C VAL A 584 13.68 -25.05 -29.36
N PRO A 585 14.98 -25.39 -29.27
CA PRO A 585 15.44 -26.78 -29.18
C PRO A 585 14.90 -27.51 -27.95
N LEU A 586 14.65 -26.81 -26.84
CA LEU A 586 14.20 -27.42 -25.61
C LEU A 586 13.40 -26.46 -24.74
N VAL A 587 12.35 -26.99 -24.11
CA VAL A 587 11.66 -26.33 -22.98
C VAL A 587 11.96 -27.13 -21.70
N ALA A 588 12.54 -26.46 -20.70
CA ALA A 588 12.87 -27.00 -19.39
C ALA A 588 11.82 -26.59 -18.33
N LEU A 589 11.05 -27.55 -17.88
CA LEU A 589 9.99 -27.36 -16.90
C LEU A 589 10.52 -27.75 -15.52
N PHE A 590 10.57 -26.81 -14.57
CA PHE A 590 11.08 -27.07 -13.24
C PHE A 590 9.91 -27.21 -12.26
N ASP A 591 9.64 -28.43 -11.85
CA ASP A 591 8.54 -28.82 -10.94
C ASP A 591 7.20 -28.12 -11.27
N SER A 592 6.91 -28.03 -12.55
CA SER A 592 5.77 -27.36 -13.16
C SER A 592 4.64 -28.35 -13.49
N TRP A 593 3.40 -27.94 -13.28
CA TRP A 593 2.21 -28.75 -13.55
C TRP A 593 1.62 -28.40 -14.90
N GLY A 594 1.20 -29.41 -15.64
CA GLY A 594 0.50 -29.21 -16.92
C GLY A 594 -0.84 -28.48 -16.71
N PRO A 595 -1.22 -27.59 -17.66
CA PRO A 595 -2.50 -26.88 -17.57
C PRO A 595 -3.69 -27.84 -17.48
N GLY A 596 -4.65 -27.52 -16.61
CA GLY A 596 -5.84 -28.34 -16.38
C GLY A 596 -5.64 -29.56 -15.48
N TYR A 597 -4.40 -29.94 -15.16
CA TYR A 597 -4.14 -31.12 -14.32
C TYR A 597 -4.59 -30.92 -12.86
N ARG A 598 -4.46 -29.72 -12.32
CA ARG A 598 -4.87 -29.37 -10.95
C ARG A 598 -6.39 -29.48 -10.75
N GLU A 599 -7.18 -29.24 -11.78
CA GLU A 599 -8.63 -29.31 -11.76
C GLU A 599 -9.13 -30.75 -11.72
N THR A 600 -8.33 -31.75 -12.17
CA THR A 600 -8.66 -33.15 -12.08
C THR A 600 -8.56 -33.71 -10.66
N MET A 601 -7.93 -32.98 -9.73
CA MET A 601 -7.77 -33.35 -8.33
C MET A 601 -9.07 -33.18 -7.54
N SER A 602 -9.40 -34.12 -6.66
CA SER A 602 -10.54 -34.01 -5.74
C SER A 602 -10.35 -32.84 -4.74
N ARG A 603 -11.44 -32.33 -4.15
CA ARG A 603 -11.38 -31.32 -3.08
C ARG A 603 -10.51 -31.78 -1.90
N TRP A 604 -10.59 -33.04 -1.54
CA TRP A 604 -9.81 -33.62 -0.46
C TRP A 604 -8.31 -33.71 -0.78
N ASP A 605 -7.95 -34.02 -2.01
CA ASP A 605 -6.54 -34.08 -2.44
C ASP A 605 -5.93 -32.68 -2.39
N ARG A 606 -6.70 -31.63 -2.72
CA ARG A 606 -6.26 -30.23 -2.63
C ARG A 606 -6.05 -29.78 -1.19
N VAL A 607 -6.90 -30.19 -0.25
CA VAL A 607 -6.77 -29.90 1.19
C VAL A 607 -5.58 -30.66 1.79
N LEU A 608 -5.47 -31.95 1.51
CA LEU A 608 -4.36 -32.80 1.97
C LEU A 608 -3.02 -32.26 1.47
N ARG A 609 -2.96 -31.76 0.24
CA ARG A 609 -1.77 -31.11 -0.31
C ARG A 609 -1.37 -29.84 0.44
N ARG A 610 -2.33 -28.98 0.79
CA ARG A 610 -2.05 -27.77 1.60
C ARG A 610 -1.45 -28.14 2.97
N GLN A 611 -2.03 -29.12 3.63
CA GLN A 611 -1.51 -29.59 4.92
C GLN A 611 -0.12 -30.23 4.77
N GLN A 612 0.09 -30.97 3.69
CA GLN A 612 1.36 -31.62 3.41
C GLN A 612 2.48 -30.61 3.10
N LEU A 613 2.19 -29.55 2.33
CA LEU A 613 3.15 -28.44 2.10
C LEU A 613 3.56 -27.72 3.39
N ARG A 614 2.63 -27.57 4.35
CA ARG A 614 2.93 -27.02 5.69
C ARG A 614 3.84 -27.96 6.49
N LEU A 615 3.53 -29.26 6.49
CA LEU A 615 4.33 -30.29 7.14
C LEU A 615 5.72 -30.46 6.51
N ASP A 616 5.84 -30.30 5.20
CA ASP A 616 7.10 -30.45 4.49
C ASP A 616 8.01 -29.23 4.72
N ARG A 617 7.47 -28.01 4.84
CA ARG A 617 8.22 -26.84 5.30
C ARG A 617 8.79 -27.06 6.70
N TYR A 618 7.98 -27.59 7.63
CA TYR A 618 8.44 -27.88 9.00
C TYR A 618 9.49 -29.00 9.01
N LYS A 619 9.27 -30.09 8.28
CA LYS A 619 10.22 -31.21 8.15
C LYS A 619 11.54 -30.75 7.50
N ASN A 620 11.48 -29.85 6.54
CA ASN A 620 12.68 -29.32 5.89
C ASN A 620 13.52 -28.50 6.88
N ARG A 621 12.90 -27.66 7.71
CA ARG A 621 13.59 -26.96 8.80
C ARG A 621 14.21 -27.94 9.81
N VAL A 622 13.52 -29.00 10.22
CA VAL A 622 14.06 -30.04 11.12
C VAL A 622 15.23 -30.77 10.46
N ARG A 623 15.15 -31.03 9.14
CA ARG A 623 16.26 -31.68 8.40
C ARG A 623 17.48 -30.77 8.27
N GLN A 624 17.28 -29.48 8.02
CA GLN A 624 18.35 -28.47 7.99
C GLN A 624 19.07 -28.40 9.36
N PHE A 625 18.30 -28.44 10.44
CA PHE A 625 18.85 -28.53 11.80
C PHE A 625 19.71 -29.80 12.00
N ARG A 626 19.20 -30.97 11.60
CA ARG A 626 19.95 -32.23 11.71
C ARG A 626 21.22 -32.26 10.87
N LYS A 627 21.30 -31.47 9.81
CA LYS A 627 22.48 -31.33 8.96
C LYS A 627 23.44 -30.24 9.43
N GLY A 628 23.12 -29.54 10.52
CA GLY A 628 23.91 -28.39 11.01
C GLY A 628 23.84 -27.15 10.11
N GLU A 629 22.93 -27.12 9.13
CA GLU A 629 22.72 -25.96 8.23
C GLU A 629 21.95 -24.85 8.92
N VAL A 630 21.18 -25.19 9.98
CA VAL A 630 20.40 -24.29 10.82
C VAL A 630 20.60 -24.71 12.26
N GLY A 631 20.93 -23.76 13.15
CA GLY A 631 21.12 -24.03 14.57
C GLY A 631 19.81 -24.31 15.32
N PHE A 632 19.91 -24.87 16.55
CA PHE A 632 18.75 -25.04 17.44
C PHE A 632 18.02 -23.71 17.67
N ASP A 633 18.77 -22.62 17.69
CA ASP A 633 18.26 -21.26 17.79
C ASP A 633 17.32 -20.90 16.62
N GLU A 634 17.64 -21.33 15.40
CA GLU A 634 16.83 -21.07 14.21
C GLU A 634 15.63 -22.02 14.05
N LEU A 635 15.76 -23.25 14.60
CA LEU A 635 14.68 -24.23 14.50
C LEU A 635 13.59 -24.05 15.56
N VAL A 636 13.98 -23.77 16.81
CA VAL A 636 13.09 -23.79 17.97
C VAL A 636 13.12 -22.47 18.74
N ARG A 637 14.31 -21.99 19.08
CA ARG A 637 14.47 -20.82 19.96
C ARG A 637 14.07 -19.53 19.23
N LYS A 638 14.53 -19.30 18.00
CA LYS A 638 14.11 -18.14 17.20
C LYS A 638 12.59 -18.14 16.96
N PRO A 639 11.93 -19.23 16.48
CA PRO A 639 10.46 -19.25 16.35
C PRO A 639 9.73 -19.10 17.68
N VAL A 640 10.23 -19.67 18.79
CA VAL A 640 9.61 -19.57 20.13
C VAL A 640 9.86 -18.19 20.74
N LEU A 641 11.09 -17.69 20.72
CA LEU A 641 11.42 -16.34 21.20
C LEU A 641 10.78 -15.26 20.32
N TYR A 642 10.61 -15.56 19.05
CA TYR A 642 9.90 -14.79 18.08
C TYR A 642 8.38 -14.70 18.41
N HIS A 643 7.74 -15.86 18.66
CA HIS A 643 6.36 -15.91 19.14
C HIS A 643 6.18 -15.27 20.54
N LEU A 644 7.24 -15.14 21.28
CA LEU A 644 7.27 -14.47 22.58
C LEU A 644 7.75 -13.01 22.50
N GLY A 645 8.02 -12.47 21.29
CA GLY A 645 8.48 -11.09 21.10
C GLY A 645 9.89 -10.79 21.64
N LEU A 646 10.74 -11.80 21.80
CA LEU A 646 12.04 -11.68 22.49
C LEU A 646 13.27 -11.66 21.55
N LEU A 647 13.09 -11.58 20.22
CA LEU A 647 14.18 -11.47 19.23
C LEU A 647 13.91 -10.40 18.17
N PRO A 648 14.90 -9.61 17.78
CA PRO A 648 14.83 -8.74 16.60
C PRO A 648 14.82 -9.57 15.31
N GLN A 649 14.07 -9.08 14.32
CA GLN A 649 13.80 -9.79 13.07
C GLN A 649 14.88 -9.62 11.99
N GLU A 650 15.05 -10.69 11.20
CA GLU A 650 15.59 -10.59 9.84
C GLU A 650 14.56 -9.93 8.93
N ALA A 651 14.99 -9.08 7.99
CA ALA A 651 14.13 -8.31 7.11
C ALA A 651 13.05 -9.18 6.42
N GLY A 652 11.79 -8.82 6.57
CA GLY A 652 10.64 -9.48 5.94
C GLY A 652 10.63 -9.34 4.40
N PRO A 653 9.66 -9.97 3.71
CA PRO A 653 9.57 -9.89 2.25
C PRO A 653 9.34 -8.45 1.79
N THR A 654 10.04 -8.04 0.73
CA THR A 654 9.89 -6.71 0.13
C THR A 654 8.53 -6.55 -0.57
N ARG A 655 8.09 -5.30 -0.80
CA ARG A 655 6.92 -4.97 -1.63
C ARG A 655 6.96 -5.69 -2.98
N GLN A 656 8.12 -5.76 -3.62
CA GLN A 656 8.32 -6.47 -4.88
C GLN A 656 8.12 -8.00 -4.73
N ALA A 657 8.55 -8.58 -3.60
CA ALA A 657 8.34 -10.00 -3.32
C ALA A 657 6.86 -10.34 -3.10
N LEU A 658 6.12 -9.48 -2.38
CA LEU A 658 4.67 -9.66 -2.13
C LEU A 658 3.84 -9.42 -3.39
N ALA A 659 4.19 -8.42 -4.19
CA ALA A 659 3.58 -8.18 -5.49
C ALA A 659 3.83 -9.36 -6.45
N GLY A 660 4.99 -9.99 -6.33
CA GLY A 660 5.33 -11.20 -7.04
C GLY A 660 4.46 -12.40 -6.69
N GLU A 661 4.19 -12.62 -5.41
CA GLU A 661 3.28 -13.70 -4.97
C GLU A 661 1.87 -13.51 -5.49
N TRP A 662 1.38 -12.28 -5.50
CA TRP A 662 0.09 -11.96 -6.10
C TRP A 662 0.06 -12.27 -7.60
N PHE A 663 1.10 -11.91 -8.35
CA PHE A 663 1.17 -12.18 -9.77
C PHE A 663 1.23 -13.68 -10.08
N ASP A 664 1.92 -14.46 -9.25
CA ASP A 664 1.93 -15.92 -9.32
C ASP A 664 0.51 -16.49 -9.17
N ASP A 665 -0.23 -16.08 -8.13
CA ASP A 665 -1.61 -16.51 -7.89
C ASP A 665 -2.55 -16.08 -9.03
N TYR A 666 -2.32 -14.89 -9.59
CA TYR A 666 -3.06 -14.38 -10.73
C TYR A 666 -2.82 -15.25 -11.98
N LEU A 667 -1.55 -15.55 -12.31
CA LEU A 667 -1.22 -16.45 -13.42
C LEU A 667 -1.84 -17.84 -13.23
N TYR A 668 -1.86 -18.37 -12.00
CA TYR A 668 -2.56 -19.64 -11.70
C TYR A 668 -4.05 -19.58 -12.03
N SER A 669 -4.71 -18.45 -11.79
CA SER A 669 -6.13 -18.27 -12.12
C SER A 669 -6.37 -18.33 -13.65
N LYS A 670 -5.43 -17.80 -14.44
CA LYS A 670 -5.50 -17.82 -15.91
C LYS A 670 -5.14 -19.19 -16.49
N VAL A 671 -4.16 -19.90 -15.90
CA VAL A 671 -3.81 -21.27 -16.29
C VAL A 671 -5.00 -22.23 -16.15
N ALA A 672 -5.89 -22.00 -15.19
CA ALA A 672 -7.10 -22.84 -15.03
C ALA A 672 -7.98 -22.89 -16.30
N GLN A 673 -8.01 -21.81 -17.07
CA GLN A 673 -8.77 -21.69 -18.32
C GLN A 673 -7.96 -22.02 -19.57
N TYR A 674 -6.64 -22.10 -19.46
CA TYR A 674 -5.73 -22.33 -20.59
C TYR A 674 -5.76 -23.76 -21.08
N ARG A 675 -5.98 -23.97 -22.38
CA ARG A 675 -6.08 -25.27 -23.04
C ARG A 675 -5.22 -25.28 -24.31
N PRO A 676 -3.90 -25.52 -24.16
CA PRO A 676 -2.99 -25.51 -25.31
C PRO A 676 -3.20 -26.71 -26.24
N THR A 677 -2.91 -26.51 -27.50
CA THR A 677 -2.67 -27.62 -28.44
C THR A 677 -1.29 -28.25 -28.16
N PRO A 678 -1.08 -29.55 -28.50
CA PRO A 678 0.20 -30.20 -28.29
C PRO A 678 1.36 -29.44 -28.96
N TYR A 679 2.47 -29.28 -28.24
CA TYR A 679 3.70 -28.63 -28.70
C TYR A 679 4.60 -29.62 -29.44
N ALA A 680 5.08 -29.24 -30.63
CA ALA A 680 5.89 -30.11 -31.48
C ALA A 680 7.37 -30.22 -31.06
N GLY A 681 7.85 -29.28 -30.19
CA GLY A 681 9.23 -29.26 -29.73
C GLY A 681 9.50 -30.21 -28.56
N ASP A 682 10.76 -30.33 -28.21
CA ASP A 682 11.23 -31.20 -27.12
C ASP A 682 11.03 -30.53 -25.74
N VAL A 683 10.66 -31.33 -24.76
CA VAL A 683 10.39 -30.89 -23.38
C VAL A 683 11.09 -31.78 -22.38
N VAL A 684 11.73 -31.20 -21.37
CA VAL A 684 12.25 -31.92 -20.20
C VAL A 684 11.56 -31.42 -18.94
N LEU A 685 11.01 -32.34 -18.17
CA LEU A 685 10.43 -32.08 -16.87
C LEU A 685 11.43 -32.48 -15.77
N PHE A 686 11.96 -31.48 -15.06
CA PHE A 686 12.69 -31.70 -13.82
C PHE A 686 11.71 -31.71 -12.65
N ARG A 687 11.57 -32.89 -12.05
CA ARG A 687 10.62 -33.13 -10.97
C ARG A 687 11.36 -33.31 -9.65
N SER A 688 10.88 -32.69 -8.57
CA SER A 688 11.41 -32.92 -7.22
C SER A 688 11.15 -34.37 -6.77
N LYS A 689 12.18 -35.03 -6.19
CA LYS A 689 12.08 -36.40 -5.62
C LYS A 689 11.35 -36.46 -4.30
N GLU A 690 11.28 -35.36 -3.55
CA GLU A 690 10.50 -35.31 -2.32
C GLU A 690 9.02 -35.43 -2.70
N PRO A 691 8.40 -36.62 -2.47
CA PRO A 691 7.08 -36.87 -3.00
C PRO A 691 6.10 -35.99 -2.22
N LEU A 692 5.35 -35.21 -2.92
CA LEU A 692 3.99 -34.95 -2.52
C LEU A 692 3.30 -36.34 -2.49
N ARG A 693 3.44 -37.04 -1.35
CA ARG A 693 2.96 -38.41 -1.19
C ARG A 693 1.44 -38.44 -1.28
N GLY A 694 0.92 -38.96 -2.39
CA GLY A 694 -0.44 -39.41 -2.56
C GLY A 694 -0.51 -40.30 -3.79
N ARG A 695 -1.31 -41.34 -3.73
CA ARG A 695 -1.51 -42.34 -4.82
C ARG A 695 -2.05 -41.77 -6.14
N LEU A 696 -2.19 -40.43 -6.28
CA LEU A 696 -2.97 -39.76 -7.32
C LEU A 696 -2.16 -38.82 -8.19
N PHE A 697 -0.83 -38.82 -8.12
CA PHE A 697 -0.03 -37.95 -8.96
C PHE A 697 0.51 -38.67 -10.17
N ASP A 698 0.06 -38.23 -11.36
CA ASP A 698 0.69 -38.62 -12.62
C ASP A 698 2.19 -38.24 -12.56
N GLU A 699 3.04 -39.22 -12.89
CA GLU A 699 4.49 -39.05 -12.84
C GLU A 699 5.00 -37.99 -13.82
N HIS A 700 4.23 -37.61 -14.83
CA HIS A 700 4.51 -36.60 -15.83
C HIS A 700 3.84 -35.27 -15.53
N MET A 701 3.17 -35.13 -14.36
CA MET A 701 2.50 -33.92 -13.90
C MET A 701 1.53 -33.32 -14.94
N GLY A 702 0.87 -34.17 -15.74
CA GLY A 702 -0.10 -33.76 -16.77
C GLY A 702 0.49 -33.29 -18.10
N TRP A 703 1.81 -33.28 -18.27
CA TRP A 703 2.45 -32.73 -19.46
C TRP A 703 2.48 -33.68 -20.66
N LYS A 704 2.52 -34.99 -20.45
CA LYS A 704 2.72 -35.96 -21.54
C LYS A 704 1.75 -35.81 -22.73
N PRO A 705 0.43 -35.57 -22.53
CA PRO A 705 -0.51 -35.33 -23.62
C PRO A 705 -0.29 -34.02 -24.39
N LEU A 706 0.41 -33.08 -23.79
CA LEU A 706 0.62 -31.75 -24.35
C LEU A 706 1.93 -31.60 -25.16
N VAL A 707 2.72 -32.68 -25.26
CA VAL A 707 4.01 -32.67 -25.97
C VAL A 707 3.97 -33.71 -27.08
N ALA A 708 4.05 -33.23 -28.33
CA ALA A 708 4.15 -34.07 -29.51
C ALA A 708 5.61 -34.41 -29.89
N GLY A 709 6.58 -33.61 -29.42
CA GLY A 709 8.02 -33.87 -29.54
C GLY A 709 8.52 -34.86 -28.49
N LYS A 710 9.83 -34.91 -28.25
CA LYS A 710 10.41 -35.75 -27.23
C LYS A 710 10.07 -35.20 -25.84
N PHE A 711 9.57 -36.06 -24.96
CA PHE A 711 9.31 -35.75 -23.57
C PHE A 711 10.24 -36.55 -22.67
N ALA A 712 11.07 -35.87 -21.90
CA ALA A 712 11.95 -36.49 -20.91
C ALA A 712 11.55 -36.08 -19.49
N LYS A 713 11.67 -37.02 -18.54
CA LYS A 713 11.49 -36.75 -17.11
C LYS A 713 12.81 -36.98 -16.39
N VAL A 714 13.21 -36.03 -15.56
CA VAL A 714 14.40 -36.10 -14.72
C VAL A 714 13.98 -35.87 -13.26
N GLU A 715 14.33 -36.78 -12.38
CA GLU A 715 14.08 -36.64 -10.96
C GLU A 715 15.27 -35.96 -10.29
N VAL A 716 15.01 -34.85 -9.60
CA VAL A 716 16.01 -34.04 -8.89
C VAL A 716 15.85 -34.29 -7.39
N ASN A 717 16.97 -34.51 -6.71
CA ASN A 717 16.97 -34.77 -5.26
C ASN A 717 16.76 -33.51 -4.44
N SER A 718 15.55 -32.94 -4.52
CA SER A 718 15.16 -31.67 -3.90
C SER A 718 13.69 -31.67 -3.52
N GLY A 719 13.27 -30.72 -2.68
CA GLY A 719 11.88 -30.27 -2.57
C GLY A 719 11.56 -29.19 -3.61
N HIS A 720 10.27 -28.85 -3.73
CA HIS A 720 9.77 -27.84 -4.68
C HIS A 720 10.49 -26.48 -4.56
N PHE A 721 10.69 -26.00 -3.33
CA PHE A 721 11.30 -24.70 -3.07
C PHE A 721 12.84 -24.73 -3.00
N ASP A 722 13.45 -25.92 -3.00
CA ASP A 722 14.90 -26.10 -2.86
C ASP A 722 15.57 -26.52 -4.17
N MET A 723 14.83 -26.56 -5.28
CA MET A 723 15.26 -27.10 -6.57
C MET A 723 16.49 -26.35 -7.15
N PHE A 724 16.67 -25.09 -6.82
CA PHE A 724 17.80 -24.27 -7.31
C PHE A 724 18.88 -24.03 -6.27
N ARG A 725 18.91 -24.81 -5.15
CA ARG A 725 20.09 -24.85 -4.28
C ARG A 725 21.28 -25.53 -4.96
N GLU A 726 22.48 -25.34 -4.43
CA GLU A 726 23.73 -25.71 -5.07
C GLU A 726 23.77 -27.14 -5.61
N ARG A 727 23.38 -28.17 -4.80
CA ARG A 727 23.38 -29.58 -5.24
C ARG A 727 22.30 -29.89 -6.28
N PRO A 728 21.00 -29.57 -6.07
CA PRO A 728 19.99 -29.79 -7.08
C PRO A 728 20.26 -29.03 -8.38
N ALA A 729 20.75 -27.79 -8.31
CA ALA A 729 21.13 -27.02 -9.47
C ALA A 729 22.26 -27.70 -10.27
N ALA A 730 23.22 -28.34 -9.60
CA ALA A 730 24.26 -29.11 -10.27
C ALA A 730 23.70 -30.38 -10.97
N GLU A 731 22.74 -31.10 -10.38
CA GLU A 731 22.05 -32.21 -11.02
C GLU A 731 21.32 -31.75 -12.29
N ILE A 732 20.57 -30.65 -12.23
CA ILE A 732 19.89 -30.04 -13.38
C ILE A 732 20.90 -29.64 -14.44
N ALA A 733 21.98 -28.96 -14.04
CA ALA A 733 23.02 -28.51 -14.95
C ALA A 733 23.69 -29.66 -15.71
N THR A 734 23.86 -30.83 -15.08
CA THR A 734 24.44 -32.02 -15.71
C THR A 734 23.62 -32.45 -16.94
N VAL A 735 22.29 -32.34 -16.89
CA VAL A 735 21.39 -32.68 -17.99
C VAL A 735 21.38 -31.61 -19.06
N LEU A 736 21.45 -30.33 -18.67
CA LEU A 736 21.36 -29.19 -19.60
C LEU A 736 22.70 -28.85 -20.26
N ARG A 737 23.85 -29.16 -19.63
CA ARG A 737 25.20 -28.83 -20.19
C ARG A 737 25.47 -29.38 -21.59
N PRO A 738 25.10 -30.62 -21.94
CA PRO A 738 25.41 -31.17 -23.29
C PRO A 738 24.67 -30.46 -24.43
N LEU A 739 23.54 -29.84 -24.13
CA LEU A 739 22.70 -29.14 -25.11
C LEU A 739 23.27 -27.77 -25.49
#